data_dd2489b64fdddd8dd9ba5e77a0e33ce7
#
_entry.id   dd2489b64fdddd8dd9ba5e77a0e33ce7
#
_cell.length_a   1.000
_cell.length_b   1.000
_cell.length_c   1.000
_cell.angle_alpha   90.00
_cell.angle_beta   90.00
_cell.angle_gamma   90.00
#
_symmetry.space_group_name_H-M   'P 1'
#
loop_
_entity.id
_entity.type
_entity.pdbx_description
1 polymer ?
#
loop_
_entity_poly.entity_id
_entity_poly.type
_entity_poly.pdbx_seq_one_letter_code
_entity_poly.pdbx_strand_id
1 'polypeptide(L)'
;MKRIIIFSLLVVCFVQTTFAIPAYPKPLKVKQADGSWLTIQMRGDEHGHYVLTSDGIPLVFNARQKNYEYADWKDGKVQASGIKAVEASERTAKVKAFVKSQDKSAILESFKRARLQQLQQTLSSRRNASLKAGSNPQKEKLNNFPTIGEVHSLVILVQFADTKFSTVGSDAHQFFNNMLNEPGFIYSNGANGSARDFYLNSSNGRFQPQFDVIGPVTLPEKYSYYGANKGSSVDNPVRLEEFVREACTLAAPSVDFSQYDHNQDGYIDNIYFFYAGKGEADSGDGNALWPHSAYYSDIATQAGAAQTSLKLNGVEVGNYTCSNEINGTLITPQPAGIGTFVHEFGHVLGLADHYDVNYGITTFAPGSFDTMAQASYNNNGNTPAAFSAYERACLGWLDLTVLKNGVDTLNVLPDLNDSNKAYMVSVGGTNDEEYFIMENRQQKGWDAFIPGHGMLLWHIDYDAKAWEKNELNITGTHQRLDIVEADNKLTDNTRAGDPFPGTSNVTQCNLTSWAGGKVMSLDDIEEKDGFINLMLGGLNLKLNTPDVKVTEVQDSSIVVGWTDVPVAKQYVLNISSVVNGKKESLPLYNNKVYTAAQPSLHVERLSPKTTYEITLQANRGSYSSDVYTQQFTTAAIPFSKYYVTDVKATAVGKTGFTASWKGMEAADDYVVTLHKLVYATEATQKGYDFSKELEGMSSLWKTNGNLSMNNYGEESPCLRLNKIDTYLKVASAGNRISSVKFFAKSSSSTKATLAVEAYQNGEWKQIATLQGGADMASGDTYSYDLPELADSVRLNVIQRTSGAFYIDDVLLGCNALIHEPVAAYQKTSTNGKTEFVFSGLETDATYALVVNASKKGELSYSSKELIVTPASSTGISSVTATPSRNGQKRFYDLNGRRVSAKEMRHGIYIVKQGNSVYKIVR
;
A
#
# COMPACT_ATOMS: atom_id res chain seq x y z
N MET A 1 64.36 -33.90 5.33
CA MET A 1 62.98 -34.10 5.83
C MET A 1 62.03 -32.99 5.26
N LYS A 2 61.35 -33.33 4.18
CA LYS A 2 60.37 -32.42 3.54
C LYS A 2 59.03 -32.65 4.23
N ARG A 3 58.49 -31.61 4.89
CA ARG A 3 57.11 -31.62 5.39
C ARG A 3 56.16 -31.27 4.25
N ILE A 4 55.35 -32.22 3.85
CA ILE A 4 54.20 -32.02 2.96
C ILE A 4 53.09 -31.47 3.82
N ILE A 5 52.67 -30.24 3.55
CA ILE A 5 51.44 -29.60 4.12
C ILE A 5 50.33 -30.02 3.17
N ILE A 6 49.45 -30.90 3.67
CA ILE A 6 48.20 -31.24 3.03
C ILE A 6 47.19 -30.13 3.41
N PHE A 7 46.84 -29.30 2.44
CA PHE A 7 45.69 -28.38 2.54
C PHE A 7 44.43 -29.22 2.37
N SER A 8 43.77 -29.52 3.49
CA SER A 8 42.41 -30.06 3.46
C SER A 8 41.48 -28.90 3.07
N LEU A 9 40.97 -28.89 1.84
CA LEU A 9 39.81 -28.06 1.47
C LEU A 9 38.59 -28.56 2.29
N LEU A 10 38.20 -27.80 3.27
CA LEU A 10 36.91 -27.99 3.92
C LEU A 10 35.83 -27.43 2.98
N VAL A 11 35.18 -28.32 2.24
CA VAL A 11 33.94 -27.99 1.56
C VAL A 11 32.89 -27.83 2.65
N VAL A 12 32.51 -26.61 2.94
CA VAL A 12 31.37 -26.29 3.81
C VAL A 12 30.10 -26.53 2.99
N CYS A 13 29.51 -27.72 3.13
CA CYS A 13 28.17 -27.96 2.60
C CYS A 13 27.15 -27.23 3.46
N PHE A 14 26.47 -26.26 2.88
CA PHE A 14 25.32 -25.63 3.49
C PHE A 14 24.14 -26.61 3.49
N VAL A 15 23.51 -26.77 4.63
CA VAL A 15 22.28 -27.54 4.78
C VAL A 15 21.13 -26.59 4.49
N GLN A 16 20.27 -26.98 3.56
CA GLN A 16 19.14 -26.15 3.15
C GLN A 16 17.87 -27.00 3.12
N THR A 17 16.76 -26.42 3.59
CA THR A 17 15.46 -27.08 3.73
C THR A 17 14.57 -26.78 2.52
N THR A 18 13.70 -27.70 2.16
CA THR A 18 12.56 -27.50 1.26
C THR A 18 11.39 -26.99 2.09
N PHE A 19 10.70 -25.98 1.63
CA PHE A 19 9.61 -25.32 2.34
C PHE A 19 8.43 -25.13 1.40
N ALA A 20 7.20 -25.16 1.93
CA ALA A 20 6.01 -24.86 1.16
C ALA A 20 4.84 -24.39 2.02
N ILE A 21 3.90 -23.74 1.35
CA ILE A 21 2.64 -23.31 1.96
C ILE A 21 1.87 -24.52 2.50
N PRO A 22 1.28 -24.43 3.71
CA PRO A 22 0.41 -25.47 4.23
C PRO A 22 -0.83 -25.62 3.35
N ALA A 23 -1.43 -26.81 3.35
CA ALA A 23 -2.73 -27.02 2.74
C ALA A 23 -3.75 -25.97 3.25
N TYR A 24 -4.62 -25.50 2.37
CA TYR A 24 -5.67 -24.54 2.74
C TYR A 24 -6.44 -25.00 3.99
N PRO A 25 -6.49 -24.21 5.06
CA PRO A 25 -6.94 -24.69 6.38
C PRO A 25 -8.45 -24.89 6.51
N LYS A 26 -9.25 -24.27 5.63
CA LYS A 26 -10.72 -24.31 5.68
C LYS A 26 -11.26 -25.39 4.74
N PRO A 27 -12.50 -25.89 4.96
CA PRO A 27 -13.13 -26.82 4.03
C PRO A 27 -13.26 -26.25 2.61
N LEU A 28 -12.94 -27.07 1.60
CA LEU A 28 -13.04 -26.75 0.18
C LEU A 28 -14.19 -27.50 -0.45
N LYS A 29 -14.91 -26.87 -1.40
CA LYS A 29 -15.88 -27.54 -2.25
C LYS A 29 -15.22 -27.87 -3.60
N VAL A 30 -15.04 -29.15 -3.86
CA VAL A 30 -14.48 -29.65 -5.11
C VAL A 30 -15.58 -30.26 -5.98
N LYS A 31 -15.51 -30.01 -7.28
CA LYS A 31 -16.44 -30.58 -8.26
C LYS A 31 -15.86 -31.86 -8.80
N GLN A 32 -16.59 -32.96 -8.69
CA GLN A 32 -16.18 -34.27 -9.21
C GLN A 32 -16.54 -34.44 -10.67
N ALA A 33 -16.00 -35.45 -11.33
CA ALA A 33 -16.16 -35.68 -12.79
C ALA A 33 -17.62 -35.81 -13.27
N ASP A 34 -18.51 -36.30 -12.43
CA ASP A 34 -19.94 -36.40 -12.73
C ASP A 34 -20.74 -35.12 -12.45
N GLY A 35 -20.03 -34.04 -12.06
CA GLY A 35 -20.62 -32.75 -11.75
C GLY A 35 -21.13 -32.60 -10.32
N SER A 36 -21.09 -33.65 -9.48
CA SER A 36 -21.44 -33.56 -8.07
C SER A 36 -20.37 -32.76 -7.29
N TRP A 37 -20.76 -32.15 -6.17
CA TRP A 37 -19.88 -31.45 -5.26
C TRP A 37 -19.54 -32.28 -4.04
N LEU A 38 -18.32 -32.16 -3.57
CA LEU A 38 -17.85 -32.78 -2.33
C LEU A 38 -17.12 -31.73 -1.49
N THR A 39 -17.44 -31.64 -0.22
CA THR A 39 -16.68 -30.82 0.74
C THR A 39 -15.53 -31.63 1.28
N ILE A 40 -14.31 -31.16 1.03
CA ILE A 40 -13.08 -31.81 1.50
C ILE A 40 -12.34 -30.89 2.47
N GLN A 41 -11.46 -31.48 3.26
CA GLN A 41 -10.51 -30.79 4.13
C GLN A 41 -9.11 -31.34 3.84
N MET A 42 -8.23 -30.48 3.46
CA MET A 42 -6.83 -30.83 3.19
C MET A 42 -5.98 -30.69 4.43
N ARG A 43 -4.92 -31.47 4.53
CA ARG A 43 -3.89 -31.42 5.56
C ARG A 43 -2.57 -31.83 4.93
N GLY A 44 -1.49 -31.14 5.27
CA GLY A 44 -0.16 -31.47 4.78
C GLY A 44 0.52 -30.33 4.07
N ASP A 45 1.62 -30.67 3.44
CA ASP A 45 2.51 -29.81 2.67
C ASP A 45 3.05 -30.60 1.46
N GLU A 46 4.04 -30.04 0.76
CA GLU A 46 4.70 -30.69 -0.39
C GLU A 46 5.40 -32.01 -0.07
N HIS A 47 5.82 -32.21 1.20
CA HIS A 47 6.47 -33.44 1.63
C HIS A 47 5.49 -34.59 1.85
N GLY A 48 4.21 -34.27 1.94
CA GLY A 48 3.14 -35.23 2.02
C GLY A 48 1.87 -34.63 2.61
N HIS A 49 0.81 -34.79 1.89
CA HIS A 49 -0.51 -34.30 2.26
C HIS A 49 -1.55 -35.42 2.20
N TYR A 50 -2.72 -35.17 2.79
CA TYR A 50 -3.87 -36.04 2.72
C TYR A 50 -5.17 -35.27 2.79
N VAL A 51 -6.22 -35.90 2.28
CA VAL A 51 -7.53 -35.26 2.15
C VAL A 51 -8.54 -36.04 2.99
N LEU A 52 -9.40 -35.28 3.65
CA LEU A 52 -10.50 -35.80 4.46
C LEU A 52 -11.82 -35.29 3.94
N THR A 53 -12.92 -36.01 4.23
CA THR A 53 -14.26 -35.40 4.19
C THR A 53 -14.44 -34.44 5.36
N SER A 54 -15.47 -33.60 5.32
CA SER A 54 -15.83 -32.68 6.41
C SER A 54 -16.04 -33.36 7.78
N ASP A 55 -16.36 -34.65 7.79
CA ASP A 55 -16.48 -35.47 9.01
C ASP A 55 -15.26 -36.38 9.25
N GLY A 56 -14.11 -36.05 8.64
CA GLY A 56 -12.82 -36.67 8.95
C GLY A 56 -12.59 -38.07 8.39
N ILE A 57 -13.18 -38.45 7.27
CA ILE A 57 -12.93 -39.74 6.60
C ILE A 57 -11.81 -39.54 5.55
N PRO A 58 -10.73 -40.30 5.58
CA PRO A 58 -9.65 -40.22 4.62
C PRO A 58 -10.10 -40.48 3.19
N LEU A 59 -9.56 -39.71 2.25
CA LEU A 59 -9.84 -39.76 0.82
C LEU A 59 -8.55 -39.98 0.02
N VAL A 60 -8.72 -40.55 -1.19
CA VAL A 60 -7.66 -40.64 -2.20
C VAL A 60 -8.23 -40.13 -3.51
N PHE A 61 -7.48 -39.25 -4.19
CA PHE A 61 -7.84 -38.76 -5.50
C PHE A 61 -7.54 -39.84 -6.57
N ASN A 62 -8.54 -40.25 -7.30
CA ASN A 62 -8.38 -41.15 -8.44
C ASN A 62 -8.22 -40.33 -9.73
N ALA A 63 -6.98 -40.13 -10.18
CA ALA A 63 -6.65 -39.31 -11.36
C ALA A 63 -7.26 -39.82 -12.65
N ARG A 64 -7.50 -41.15 -12.78
CA ARG A 64 -8.15 -41.75 -13.97
C ARG A 64 -9.64 -41.40 -14.06
N GLN A 65 -10.33 -41.42 -12.92
CA GLN A 65 -11.74 -41.12 -12.83
C GLN A 65 -12.02 -39.65 -12.52
N LYS A 66 -11.01 -38.89 -12.16
CA LYS A 66 -11.08 -37.49 -11.72
C LYS A 66 -12.10 -37.30 -10.59
N ASN A 67 -12.09 -38.20 -9.63
CA ASN A 67 -12.97 -38.20 -8.45
C ASN A 67 -12.18 -38.52 -7.21
N TYR A 68 -12.65 -37.99 -6.07
CA TYR A 68 -12.23 -38.47 -4.77
C TYR A 68 -12.97 -39.77 -4.44
N GLU A 69 -12.24 -40.78 -3.98
CA GLU A 69 -12.74 -42.05 -3.44
C GLU A 69 -12.37 -42.14 -1.96
N TYR A 70 -13.18 -42.89 -1.18
CA TYR A 70 -12.79 -43.20 0.17
C TYR A 70 -11.48 -44.03 0.15
N ALA A 71 -10.57 -43.69 1.09
CA ALA A 71 -9.34 -44.45 1.25
C ALA A 71 -9.65 -45.85 1.78
N ASP A 72 -8.91 -46.86 1.33
CA ASP A 72 -8.98 -48.23 1.80
C ASP A 72 -7.59 -48.70 2.28
N TRP A 73 -7.55 -49.35 3.44
CA TRP A 73 -6.35 -49.95 3.96
C TRP A 73 -6.28 -51.41 3.56
N LYS A 74 -5.43 -51.74 2.61
CA LYS A 74 -5.31 -53.11 2.09
C LYS A 74 -3.85 -53.45 1.84
N ASP A 75 -3.45 -54.67 2.25
CA ASP A 75 -2.09 -55.21 2.07
C ASP A 75 -0.99 -54.29 2.61
N GLY A 76 -1.28 -53.58 3.69
CA GLY A 76 -0.32 -52.64 4.34
C GLY A 76 -0.15 -51.31 3.59
N LYS A 77 -1.04 -50.96 2.65
CA LYS A 77 -0.98 -49.73 1.87
C LYS A 77 -2.33 -49.01 1.80
N VAL A 78 -2.27 -47.70 1.67
CA VAL A 78 -3.44 -46.89 1.35
C VAL A 78 -3.68 -46.94 -0.15
N GLN A 79 -4.93 -47.18 -0.55
CA GLN A 79 -5.35 -47.17 -1.94
C GLN A 79 -6.75 -46.62 -2.10
N ALA A 80 -7.14 -46.25 -3.32
CA ALA A 80 -8.49 -45.89 -3.63
C ALA A 80 -9.42 -47.13 -3.54
N SER A 81 -10.55 -46.99 -2.85
CA SER A 81 -11.48 -48.09 -2.61
C SER A 81 -12.36 -48.47 -3.80
N GLY A 82 -12.36 -47.67 -4.85
CA GLY A 82 -13.35 -47.78 -5.95
C GLY A 82 -14.74 -47.23 -5.58
N ILE A 83 -14.91 -46.71 -4.36
CA ILE A 83 -16.17 -46.10 -3.90
C ILE A 83 -16.02 -44.58 -3.92
N LYS A 84 -16.74 -43.95 -4.86
CA LYS A 84 -16.74 -42.47 -4.95
C LYS A 84 -17.19 -41.86 -3.64
N ALA A 85 -16.44 -40.86 -3.16
CA ALA A 85 -16.78 -40.07 -1.99
C ALA A 85 -17.97 -39.15 -2.27
N VAL A 86 -18.85 -39.02 -1.31
CA VAL A 86 -20.04 -38.17 -1.33
C VAL A 86 -20.19 -37.47 0.02
N GLU A 87 -21.00 -36.41 0.04
CA GLU A 87 -21.32 -35.73 1.29
C GLU A 87 -21.88 -36.69 2.36
N ALA A 88 -21.62 -36.41 3.63
CA ALA A 88 -22.02 -37.30 4.72
C ALA A 88 -23.52 -37.63 4.72
N SER A 89 -24.36 -36.68 4.34
CA SER A 89 -25.83 -36.81 4.21
C SER A 89 -26.26 -37.72 3.06
N GLU A 90 -25.44 -37.83 2.01
CA GLU A 90 -25.77 -38.60 0.76
C GLU A 90 -25.27 -40.04 0.81
N ARG A 91 -24.54 -40.44 1.86
CA ARG A 91 -24.01 -41.79 2.01
C ARG A 91 -25.12 -42.84 2.12
N THR A 92 -25.11 -43.80 1.22
CA THR A 92 -25.98 -44.98 1.30
C THR A 92 -25.61 -45.85 2.49
N ALA A 93 -26.50 -46.76 2.90
CA ALA A 93 -26.23 -47.74 3.97
C ALA A 93 -24.95 -48.55 3.71
N LYS A 94 -24.71 -48.95 2.45
CA LYS A 94 -23.49 -49.67 2.04
C LYS A 94 -22.21 -48.80 2.25
N VAL A 95 -22.26 -47.55 1.84
CA VAL A 95 -21.14 -46.63 2.02
C VAL A 95 -20.88 -46.35 3.52
N LYS A 96 -21.93 -46.15 4.30
CA LYS A 96 -21.81 -45.98 5.76
C LYS A 96 -21.15 -47.18 6.44
N ALA A 97 -21.53 -48.40 6.03
CA ALA A 97 -20.92 -49.62 6.53
C ALA A 97 -19.44 -49.72 6.17
N PHE A 98 -19.08 -49.42 4.91
CA PHE A 98 -17.71 -49.40 4.45
C PHE A 98 -16.87 -48.38 5.24
N VAL A 99 -17.29 -47.12 5.35
CA VAL A 99 -16.60 -46.08 6.09
C VAL A 99 -16.40 -46.45 7.55
N LYS A 100 -17.37 -47.12 8.19
CA LYS A 100 -17.26 -47.58 9.56
C LYS A 100 -16.26 -48.75 9.73
N SER A 101 -16.07 -49.57 8.70
CA SER A 101 -15.14 -50.71 8.72
C SER A 101 -13.68 -50.32 8.49
N GLN A 102 -13.39 -49.08 8.07
CA GLN A 102 -12.03 -48.63 7.78
C GLN A 102 -11.21 -48.36 9.04
N ASP A 103 -9.96 -48.80 9.03
CA ASP A 103 -8.98 -48.42 10.02
C ASP A 103 -8.39 -47.04 9.69
N LYS A 104 -9.11 -46.00 10.13
CA LYS A 104 -8.73 -44.60 9.89
C LYS A 104 -7.37 -44.28 10.49
N SER A 105 -7.06 -44.90 11.65
CA SER A 105 -5.80 -44.65 12.33
C SER A 105 -4.62 -45.18 11.50
N ALA A 106 -4.72 -46.40 11.01
CA ALA A 106 -3.69 -46.99 10.16
C ALA A 106 -3.49 -46.20 8.85
N ILE A 107 -4.58 -45.72 8.26
CA ILE A 107 -4.53 -44.88 7.04
C ILE A 107 -3.78 -43.58 7.33
N LEU A 108 -4.16 -42.83 8.37
CA LEU A 108 -3.53 -41.56 8.73
C LEU A 108 -2.04 -41.73 9.12
N GLU A 109 -1.72 -42.78 9.88
CA GLU A 109 -0.33 -43.12 10.24
C GLU A 109 0.52 -43.49 9.00
N SER A 110 -0.12 -44.04 7.96
CA SER A 110 0.56 -44.34 6.70
C SER A 110 0.94 -43.05 5.96
N PHE A 111 0.05 -42.06 5.91
CA PHE A 111 0.37 -40.75 5.31
C PHE A 111 1.50 -40.05 6.06
N LYS A 112 1.45 -40.03 7.41
CA LYS A 112 2.54 -39.47 8.22
C LYS A 112 3.87 -40.19 7.98
N ARG A 113 3.88 -41.50 7.90
CA ARG A 113 5.11 -42.28 7.61
C ARG A 113 5.66 -41.97 6.23
N ALA A 114 4.80 -41.86 5.21
CA ALA A 114 5.22 -41.51 3.86
C ALA A 114 5.91 -40.13 3.85
N ARG A 115 5.32 -39.13 4.54
CA ARG A 115 5.88 -37.81 4.71
C ARG A 115 7.23 -37.83 5.43
N LEU A 116 7.34 -38.54 6.56
CA LEU A 116 8.59 -38.67 7.30
C LEU A 116 9.69 -39.34 6.46
N GLN A 117 9.36 -40.32 5.64
CA GLN A 117 10.30 -40.95 4.71
C GLN A 117 10.78 -39.94 3.64
N GLN A 118 9.88 -39.14 3.11
CA GLN A 118 10.23 -38.10 2.16
C GLN A 118 11.16 -37.05 2.79
N LEU A 119 10.80 -36.55 3.97
CA LEU A 119 11.67 -35.65 4.75
C LEU A 119 13.05 -36.25 5.03
N GLN A 120 13.12 -37.52 5.45
CA GLN A 120 14.39 -38.21 5.72
C GLN A 120 15.23 -38.37 4.45
N GLN A 121 14.61 -38.60 3.29
CA GLN A 121 15.32 -38.63 1.99
C GLN A 121 15.89 -37.25 1.66
N THR A 122 15.11 -36.22 1.86
CA THR A 122 15.54 -34.82 1.67
C THR A 122 16.68 -34.45 2.65
N LEU A 123 16.59 -34.85 3.92
CA LEU A 123 17.60 -34.57 4.96
C LEU A 123 18.86 -35.47 4.88
N SER A 124 18.76 -36.69 4.33
CA SER A 124 19.91 -37.59 4.21
C SER A 124 20.93 -37.15 3.16
N SER A 125 20.53 -36.34 2.18
CA SER A 125 21.41 -35.69 1.23
C SER A 125 22.24 -34.55 1.87
N ARG A 126 21.93 -34.17 3.11
CA ARG A 126 22.38 -32.93 3.80
C ARG A 126 23.29 -33.14 5.01
N ARG A 127 24.25 -34.03 4.97
CA ARG A 127 25.16 -34.23 6.10
C ARG A 127 26.15 -33.08 6.31
N ASN A 128 26.06 -32.47 7.51
CA ASN A 128 27.06 -31.70 8.26
C ASN A 128 27.22 -30.20 7.91
N ALA A 129 26.39 -29.35 8.51
CA ALA A 129 26.88 -28.03 8.90
C ALA A 129 26.46 -27.76 10.36
N SER A 130 27.40 -27.86 11.28
CA SER A 130 27.21 -27.39 12.65
C SER A 130 27.43 -25.89 12.67
N LEU A 131 26.37 -25.13 12.93
CA LEU A 131 26.46 -23.71 13.25
C LEU A 131 26.66 -23.57 14.76
N LYS A 132 27.75 -22.93 15.18
CA LYS A 132 27.87 -22.42 16.54
C LYS A 132 26.86 -21.31 16.73
N ALA A 133 25.93 -21.51 17.65
CA ALA A 133 25.04 -20.45 18.10
C ALA A 133 25.89 -19.30 18.64
N GLY A 134 25.83 -18.15 18.00
CA GLY A 134 26.33 -16.89 18.57
C GLY A 134 25.27 -16.33 19.51
N SER A 135 25.64 -15.51 20.44
CA SER A 135 24.90 -14.88 21.54
C SER A 135 23.75 -13.94 21.12
N ASN A 136 23.09 -14.19 20.03
CA ASN A 136 21.93 -13.40 19.58
C ASN A 136 20.72 -14.33 19.47
N PRO A 137 19.65 -14.13 20.29
CA PRO A 137 18.47 -15.00 20.33
C PRO A 137 17.61 -14.95 19.05
N GLN A 138 18.02 -14.23 18.02
CA GLN A 138 17.22 -13.89 16.85
C GLN A 138 17.64 -14.65 15.58
N LYS A 139 18.43 -15.71 15.66
CA LYS A 139 18.96 -16.35 14.44
C LYS A 139 18.14 -17.55 14.01
N GLU A 140 17.17 -17.31 13.15
CA GLU A 140 16.90 -18.26 12.09
C GLU A 140 18.11 -18.33 11.15
N LYS A 141 18.33 -19.50 10.54
CA LYS A 141 19.39 -19.60 9.53
C LYS A 141 18.92 -18.91 8.27
N LEU A 142 19.39 -17.69 8.05
CA LEU A 142 19.11 -16.96 6.81
C LEU A 142 19.76 -17.71 5.64
N ASN A 143 19.05 -17.77 4.53
CA ASN A 143 19.58 -18.19 3.24
C ASN A 143 20.62 -17.18 2.73
N ASN A 144 21.25 -17.48 1.62
CA ASN A 144 22.22 -16.58 1.00
C ASN A 144 21.57 -15.35 0.35
N PHE A 145 20.25 -15.33 0.21
CA PHE A 145 19.53 -14.21 -0.38
C PHE A 145 19.63 -12.96 0.50
N PRO A 146 19.96 -11.79 -0.05
CA PRO A 146 20.10 -10.56 0.73
C PRO A 146 18.74 -10.14 1.34
N THR A 147 18.74 -9.79 2.63
CA THR A 147 17.54 -9.35 3.34
C THR A 147 17.45 -7.83 3.52
N ILE A 148 18.45 -7.06 3.07
CA ILE A 148 18.54 -5.60 3.26
C ILE A 148 18.98 -4.95 1.95
N GLY A 149 18.45 -3.76 1.69
CA GLY A 149 18.79 -2.91 0.53
C GLY A 149 17.90 -3.16 -0.67
N GLU A 150 18.30 -2.59 -1.81
CA GLU A 150 17.67 -2.85 -3.10
C GLU A 150 18.19 -4.17 -3.66
N VAL A 151 17.30 -5.11 -3.93
CA VAL A 151 17.64 -6.47 -4.36
C VAL A 151 16.75 -6.89 -5.52
N HIS A 152 17.37 -7.36 -6.60
CA HIS A 152 16.66 -7.92 -7.74
C HIS A 152 16.39 -9.41 -7.54
N SER A 153 15.20 -9.88 -7.89
CA SER A 153 14.80 -11.28 -7.83
C SER A 153 14.14 -11.70 -9.13
N LEU A 154 14.59 -12.81 -9.69
CA LEU A 154 14.09 -13.33 -10.96
C LEU A 154 12.75 -14.04 -10.79
N VAL A 155 11.77 -13.64 -11.61
CA VAL A 155 10.44 -14.25 -11.69
C VAL A 155 10.19 -14.72 -13.12
N ILE A 156 9.92 -16.00 -13.32
CA ILE A 156 9.63 -16.58 -14.62
C ILE A 156 8.16 -17.03 -14.67
N LEU A 157 7.42 -16.50 -15.64
CA LEU A 157 6.04 -16.91 -15.90
C LEU A 157 6.05 -18.16 -16.76
N VAL A 158 5.33 -19.20 -16.32
CA VAL A 158 5.30 -20.52 -16.96
C VAL A 158 3.88 -20.90 -17.34
N GLN A 159 3.69 -21.30 -18.56
CA GLN A 159 2.44 -21.88 -19.04
C GLN A 159 2.71 -23.23 -19.75
N PHE A 160 1.67 -24.02 -19.88
CA PHE A 160 1.77 -25.40 -20.39
C PHE A 160 1.20 -25.51 -21.81
N ALA A 161 1.42 -26.65 -22.48
CA ALA A 161 0.89 -26.88 -23.82
C ALA A 161 -0.64 -26.69 -23.89
N ASP A 162 -1.37 -27.11 -22.84
CA ASP A 162 -2.83 -27.09 -22.73
C ASP A 162 -3.41 -26.06 -21.74
N THR A 163 -2.59 -25.43 -20.93
CA THR A 163 -3.02 -24.49 -19.89
C THR A 163 -2.24 -23.18 -20.00
N LYS A 164 -2.98 -22.10 -20.26
CA LYS A 164 -2.44 -20.75 -20.40
C LYS A 164 -2.95 -19.87 -19.25
N PHE A 165 -2.26 -18.77 -19.00
CA PHE A 165 -2.79 -17.74 -18.10
C PHE A 165 -4.16 -17.27 -18.58
N SER A 166 -5.14 -17.27 -17.68
CA SER A 166 -6.56 -17.12 -18.03
C SER A 166 -7.32 -16.11 -17.17
N THR A 167 -6.81 -15.76 -15.99
CA THR A 167 -7.48 -14.87 -15.04
C THR A 167 -6.82 -13.49 -14.93
N VAL A 168 -5.66 -13.30 -15.55
CA VAL A 168 -4.80 -12.11 -15.44
C VAL A 168 -4.91 -11.16 -16.65
N GLY A 169 -5.98 -11.25 -17.40
CA GLY A 169 -6.19 -10.45 -18.61
C GLY A 169 -5.41 -10.98 -19.83
N SER A 170 -5.21 -10.12 -20.83
CA SER A 170 -4.52 -10.48 -22.09
C SER A 170 -3.00 -10.40 -22.00
N ASP A 171 -2.46 -9.75 -20.96
CA ASP A 171 -1.04 -9.56 -20.72
C ASP A 171 -0.65 -10.03 -19.33
N ALA A 172 -0.31 -11.31 -19.24
CA ALA A 172 0.12 -11.92 -17.99
C ALA A 172 1.42 -11.28 -17.44
N HIS A 173 2.35 -10.91 -18.33
CA HIS A 173 3.59 -10.26 -17.91
C HIS A 173 3.31 -8.93 -17.19
N GLN A 174 2.49 -8.08 -17.80
CA GLN A 174 2.11 -6.79 -17.20
C GLN A 174 1.39 -6.98 -15.87
N PHE A 175 0.45 -7.94 -15.81
CA PHE A 175 -0.27 -8.22 -14.57
C PHE A 175 0.65 -8.63 -13.43
N PHE A 176 1.52 -9.63 -13.65
CA PHE A 176 2.43 -10.10 -12.60
C PHE A 176 3.47 -9.06 -12.24
N ASN A 177 3.97 -8.30 -13.21
CA ASN A 177 4.87 -7.19 -12.91
C ASN A 177 4.21 -6.15 -12.00
N ASN A 178 2.96 -5.80 -12.27
CA ASN A 178 2.22 -4.86 -11.43
C ASN A 178 1.93 -5.45 -10.05
N MET A 179 1.43 -6.69 -9.97
CA MET A 179 1.15 -7.38 -8.70
C MET A 179 2.38 -7.47 -7.80
N LEU A 180 3.55 -7.60 -8.37
CA LEU A 180 4.79 -7.73 -7.61
C LEU A 180 5.46 -6.40 -7.28
N ASN A 181 5.38 -5.38 -8.15
CA ASN A 181 6.21 -4.18 -8.07
C ASN A 181 5.44 -2.86 -8.00
N GLU A 182 4.18 -2.79 -8.51
CA GLU A 182 3.45 -1.52 -8.62
C GLU A 182 3.03 -0.99 -7.24
N PRO A 183 3.49 0.20 -6.83
CA PRO A 183 3.08 0.78 -5.56
C PRO A 183 1.56 0.96 -5.48
N GLY A 184 0.96 0.43 -4.41
CA GLY A 184 -0.48 0.53 -4.19
C GLY A 184 -1.33 -0.29 -5.17
N PHE A 185 -0.81 -1.39 -5.72
CA PHE A 185 -1.51 -2.26 -6.65
C PHE A 185 -2.90 -2.66 -6.15
N ILE A 186 -3.92 -2.42 -6.98
CA ILE A 186 -5.32 -2.78 -6.70
C ILE A 186 -5.86 -3.60 -7.87
N TYR A 187 -6.59 -4.67 -7.55
CA TYR A 187 -7.23 -5.51 -8.56
C TYR A 187 -8.59 -6.01 -8.08
N SER A 188 -9.42 -6.48 -9.02
CA SER A 188 -10.80 -6.91 -8.75
C SER A 188 -10.93 -8.14 -7.83
N ASN A 189 -9.85 -8.88 -7.60
CA ASN A 189 -9.79 -9.99 -6.64
C ASN A 189 -9.70 -9.55 -5.17
N GLY A 190 -9.54 -8.24 -4.89
CA GLY A 190 -9.39 -7.69 -3.54
C GLY A 190 -7.95 -7.36 -3.14
N ALA A 191 -7.02 -7.35 -4.11
CA ALA A 191 -5.64 -6.92 -3.88
C ALA A 191 -5.60 -5.46 -3.38
N ASN A 192 -4.75 -5.17 -2.40
CA ASN A 192 -4.63 -3.87 -1.72
C ASN A 192 -3.18 -3.41 -1.55
N GLY A 193 -2.30 -3.86 -2.40
CA GLY A 193 -0.88 -3.56 -2.48
C GLY A 193 -0.12 -4.61 -3.25
N SER A 194 1.10 -4.30 -3.68
CA SER A 194 2.01 -5.24 -4.35
C SER A 194 2.82 -6.04 -3.32
N ALA A 195 3.51 -7.10 -3.80
CA ALA A 195 4.47 -7.81 -2.97
C ALA A 195 5.60 -6.90 -2.48
N ARG A 196 6.05 -5.97 -3.31
CA ARG A 196 7.02 -4.94 -2.94
C ARG A 196 6.51 -4.05 -1.81
N ASP A 197 5.23 -3.62 -1.86
CA ASP A 197 4.62 -2.84 -0.77
C ASP A 197 4.59 -3.62 0.54
N PHE A 198 4.30 -4.93 0.48
CA PHE A 198 4.32 -5.82 1.64
C PHE A 198 5.70 -5.85 2.31
N TYR A 199 6.76 -6.03 1.52
CA TYR A 199 8.13 -6.08 2.04
C TYR A 199 8.62 -4.71 2.52
N LEU A 200 8.31 -3.63 1.82
CA LEU A 200 8.63 -2.27 2.25
C LEU A 200 7.98 -1.95 3.61
N ASN A 201 6.73 -2.33 3.80
CA ASN A 201 6.03 -2.14 5.07
C ASN A 201 6.63 -3.02 6.17
N SER A 202 6.73 -4.33 5.95
CA SER A 202 7.24 -5.28 6.95
C SER A 202 8.68 -5.01 7.36
N SER A 203 9.51 -4.51 6.46
CA SER A 203 10.92 -4.19 6.74
C SER A 203 11.15 -2.75 7.21
N ASN A 204 10.10 -1.95 7.31
CA ASN A 204 10.24 -0.50 7.54
C ASN A 204 11.19 0.16 6.53
N GLY A 205 11.09 -0.27 5.27
CA GLY A 205 11.89 0.21 4.14
C GLY A 205 13.33 -0.31 4.09
N ARG A 206 13.76 -1.19 5.00
CA ARG A 206 15.12 -1.75 5.00
C ARG A 206 15.37 -2.72 3.84
N PHE A 207 14.34 -3.43 3.41
CA PHE A 207 14.38 -4.35 2.26
C PHE A 207 13.50 -3.82 1.15
N GLN A 208 14.07 -3.64 -0.04
CA GLN A 208 13.44 -3.01 -1.19
C GLN A 208 13.57 -3.93 -2.41
N PRO A 209 12.81 -5.03 -2.44
CA PRO A 209 12.93 -5.97 -3.56
C PRO A 209 12.39 -5.37 -4.85
N GLN A 210 13.04 -5.73 -5.95
CA GLN A 210 12.58 -5.54 -7.31
C GLN A 210 12.43 -6.90 -7.97
N PHE A 211 11.23 -7.25 -8.41
CA PHE A 211 10.95 -8.53 -9.03
C PHE A 211 10.99 -8.40 -10.55
N ASP A 212 11.99 -9.02 -11.16
CA ASP A 212 12.22 -8.96 -12.61
C ASP A 212 11.41 -10.07 -13.29
N VAL A 213 10.28 -9.71 -13.88
CA VAL A 213 9.33 -10.66 -14.47
C VAL A 213 9.72 -10.98 -15.90
N ILE A 214 9.81 -12.26 -16.24
CA ILE A 214 10.17 -12.78 -17.56
C ILE A 214 9.09 -13.72 -18.07
N GLY A 215 8.92 -13.80 -19.37
CA GLY A 215 7.98 -14.71 -20.00
C GLY A 215 6.63 -14.08 -20.33
N PRO A 216 5.56 -14.87 -20.51
CA PRO A 216 5.46 -16.30 -20.18
C PRO A 216 6.20 -17.22 -21.18
N VAL A 217 6.93 -18.20 -20.63
CA VAL A 217 7.45 -19.32 -21.42
C VAL A 217 6.41 -20.44 -21.48
N THR A 218 6.45 -21.24 -22.55
CA THR A 218 5.47 -22.36 -22.74
C THR A 218 6.21 -23.68 -22.70
N LEU A 219 5.95 -24.47 -21.68
CA LEU A 219 6.45 -25.83 -21.57
C LEU A 219 5.79 -26.76 -22.59
N PRO A 220 6.51 -27.78 -23.10
CA PRO A 220 6.05 -28.63 -24.20
C PRO A 220 4.93 -29.59 -23.79
N GLU A 221 4.86 -29.99 -22.53
CA GLU A 221 3.88 -30.95 -22.04
C GLU A 221 2.69 -30.26 -21.37
N LYS A 222 1.67 -31.06 -21.04
CA LYS A 222 0.43 -30.61 -20.41
C LYS A 222 0.65 -30.24 -18.95
N TYR A 223 -0.21 -29.37 -18.42
CA TYR A 223 -0.26 -29.01 -17.00
C TYR A 223 -0.22 -30.23 -16.08
N SER A 224 -1.09 -31.24 -16.34
CA SER A 224 -1.15 -32.45 -15.54
C SER A 224 0.07 -33.39 -15.71
N TYR A 225 0.92 -33.16 -16.69
CA TYR A 225 2.16 -33.91 -16.84
C TYR A 225 3.17 -33.52 -15.75
N TYR A 226 3.28 -32.22 -15.50
CA TYR A 226 4.21 -31.70 -14.49
C TYR A 226 3.63 -31.78 -13.09
N GLY A 227 2.32 -31.56 -12.92
CA GLY A 227 1.67 -31.48 -11.63
C GLY A 227 1.12 -32.78 -11.06
N ALA A 228 1.00 -33.86 -11.87
CA ALA A 228 0.41 -35.10 -11.34
C ALA A 228 1.30 -35.75 -10.30
N ASN A 229 0.70 -36.04 -9.13
CA ASN A 229 1.36 -36.65 -8.00
C ASN A 229 1.98 -38.01 -8.31
N LYS A 230 3.13 -38.30 -7.71
CA LYS A 230 3.68 -39.67 -7.63
C LYS A 230 3.03 -40.38 -6.44
N GLY A 231 2.03 -41.22 -6.76
CA GLY A 231 1.19 -41.82 -5.74
C GLY A 231 -0.02 -40.95 -5.41
N SER A 232 -0.35 -40.77 -4.13
CA SER A 232 -1.58 -40.10 -3.71
C SER A 232 -1.36 -38.77 -2.99
N SER A 233 -0.11 -38.35 -2.77
CA SER A 233 0.14 -37.30 -1.80
C SER A 233 1.47 -36.51 -1.95
N VAL A 234 2.19 -36.68 -3.05
CA VAL A 234 3.50 -36.01 -3.25
C VAL A 234 3.72 -35.74 -4.72
N ASP A 235 4.18 -34.54 -5.07
CA ASP A 235 4.60 -34.20 -6.41
C ASP A 235 5.69 -35.16 -6.95
N ASN A 236 5.69 -35.39 -8.25
CA ASN A 236 6.66 -36.28 -8.86
C ASN A 236 8.01 -35.58 -9.08
N PRO A 237 9.10 -35.96 -8.34
CA PRO A 237 10.38 -35.27 -8.47
C PRO A 237 10.94 -35.23 -9.90
N VAL A 238 10.67 -36.28 -10.71
CA VAL A 238 11.11 -36.31 -12.11
C VAL A 238 10.44 -35.18 -12.90
N ARG A 239 9.16 -34.92 -12.65
CA ARG A 239 8.39 -33.89 -13.34
C ARG A 239 8.72 -32.50 -12.83
N LEU A 240 9.04 -32.36 -11.54
CA LEU A 240 9.54 -31.11 -10.97
C LEU A 240 10.91 -30.74 -11.54
N GLU A 241 11.82 -31.70 -11.66
CA GLU A 241 13.12 -31.44 -12.30
C GLU A 241 12.94 -30.99 -13.76
N GLU A 242 12.12 -31.70 -14.53
CA GLU A 242 11.81 -31.34 -15.90
C GLU A 242 11.17 -29.95 -16.00
N PHE A 243 10.22 -29.63 -15.11
CA PHE A 243 9.59 -28.30 -15.03
C PHE A 243 10.61 -27.18 -14.87
N VAL A 244 11.48 -27.27 -13.87
CA VAL A 244 12.49 -26.22 -13.59
C VAL A 244 13.50 -26.12 -14.74
N ARG A 245 14.04 -27.25 -15.20
CA ARG A 245 15.03 -27.30 -16.26
C ARG A 245 14.50 -26.73 -17.58
N GLU A 246 13.30 -27.08 -17.96
CA GLU A 246 12.69 -26.62 -19.21
C GLU A 246 12.29 -25.15 -19.14
N ALA A 247 11.70 -24.70 -18.04
CA ALA A 247 11.36 -23.31 -17.83
C ALA A 247 12.60 -22.39 -17.90
N CYS A 248 13.66 -22.75 -17.18
CA CYS A 248 14.93 -22.02 -17.21
C CYS A 248 15.58 -22.03 -18.60
N THR A 249 15.58 -23.17 -19.29
CA THR A 249 16.14 -23.29 -20.65
C THR A 249 15.39 -22.41 -21.65
N LEU A 250 14.07 -22.35 -21.55
CA LEU A 250 13.23 -21.52 -22.42
C LEU A 250 13.38 -20.02 -22.10
N ALA A 251 13.61 -19.67 -20.85
CA ALA A 251 13.83 -18.28 -20.43
C ALA A 251 15.24 -17.77 -20.78
N ALA A 252 16.24 -18.66 -20.90
CA ALA A 252 17.66 -18.31 -21.07
C ALA A 252 17.98 -17.33 -22.20
N PRO A 253 17.25 -17.30 -23.35
CA PRO A 253 17.50 -16.27 -24.36
C PRO A 253 17.13 -14.85 -23.93
N SER A 254 16.32 -14.67 -22.87
CA SER A 254 15.73 -13.41 -22.46
C SER A 254 16.28 -12.88 -21.12
N VAL A 255 17.14 -13.62 -20.44
CA VAL A 255 17.65 -13.27 -19.11
C VAL A 255 19.11 -13.67 -18.93
N ASP A 256 19.88 -12.82 -18.28
CA ASP A 256 21.22 -13.15 -17.79
C ASP A 256 21.13 -13.60 -16.34
N PHE A 257 21.15 -14.89 -16.13
CA PHE A 257 21.02 -15.50 -14.80
C PHE A 257 22.15 -15.13 -13.82
N SER A 258 23.34 -14.74 -14.33
CA SER A 258 24.47 -14.36 -13.48
C SER A 258 24.21 -13.11 -12.64
N GLN A 259 23.20 -12.31 -12.99
CA GLN A 259 22.82 -11.11 -12.24
C GLN A 259 22.10 -11.43 -10.91
N TYR A 260 21.67 -12.67 -10.72
CA TYR A 260 20.92 -13.13 -9.54
C TYR A 260 21.76 -14.02 -8.61
N ASP A 261 23.08 -14.01 -8.75
CA ASP A 261 24.09 -14.54 -7.82
C ASP A 261 24.67 -13.35 -7.04
N HIS A 262 23.94 -12.88 -6.00
CA HIS A 262 24.30 -11.65 -5.29
C HIS A 262 25.54 -11.82 -4.42
N ASN A 263 25.79 -13.01 -3.90
CA ASN A 263 26.91 -13.30 -3.01
C ASN A 263 28.14 -13.82 -3.78
N GLN A 264 28.05 -14.02 -5.10
CA GLN A 264 29.09 -14.50 -6.00
C GLN A 264 29.65 -15.90 -5.61
N ASP A 265 28.78 -16.77 -5.14
CA ASP A 265 29.14 -18.15 -4.77
C ASP A 265 29.01 -19.14 -5.95
N GLY A 266 28.54 -18.66 -7.10
CA GLY A 266 28.35 -19.43 -8.32
C GLY A 266 26.97 -20.05 -8.45
N TYR A 267 26.04 -19.73 -7.54
CA TYR A 267 24.64 -20.16 -7.57
C TYR A 267 23.68 -18.99 -7.70
N ILE A 268 22.62 -19.17 -8.49
CA ILE A 268 21.48 -18.26 -8.50
C ILE A 268 20.79 -18.39 -7.15
N ASP A 269 20.64 -17.28 -6.40
CA ASP A 269 20.10 -17.30 -5.04
C ASP A 269 18.63 -17.80 -5.00
N ASN A 270 17.81 -17.35 -5.98
CA ASN A 270 16.45 -17.85 -6.17
C ASN A 270 15.92 -17.58 -7.58
N ILE A 271 15.09 -18.49 -8.09
CA ILE A 271 14.22 -18.29 -9.26
C ILE A 271 12.79 -18.55 -8.83
N TYR A 272 11.90 -17.56 -8.95
CA TYR A 272 10.50 -17.73 -8.67
C TYR A 272 9.69 -18.05 -9.94
N PHE A 273 8.88 -19.11 -9.92
CA PHE A 273 8.01 -19.49 -11.03
C PHE A 273 6.54 -19.22 -10.69
N PHE A 274 5.86 -18.38 -11.48
CA PHE A 274 4.40 -18.38 -11.51
C PHE A 274 3.93 -19.28 -12.66
N TYR A 275 3.16 -20.30 -12.32
CA TYR A 275 2.62 -21.21 -13.34
C TYR A 275 1.12 -20.97 -13.57
N ALA A 276 0.69 -21.11 -14.83
CA ALA A 276 -0.70 -20.99 -15.25
C ALA A 276 -1.56 -22.09 -14.65
N GLY A 277 -2.76 -21.76 -14.20
CA GLY A 277 -3.71 -22.69 -13.61
C GLY A 277 -3.75 -22.63 -12.08
N LYS A 278 -4.29 -23.66 -11.45
CA LYS A 278 -4.48 -23.78 -9.99
C LYS A 278 -3.29 -24.45 -9.31
N GLY A 279 -3.11 -24.19 -8.01
CA GLY A 279 -2.23 -24.98 -7.15
C GLY A 279 -2.97 -26.14 -6.49
N GLU A 280 -2.27 -27.21 -6.11
CA GLU A 280 -2.87 -28.32 -5.37
C GLU A 280 -3.24 -27.90 -3.94
N ALA A 281 -2.37 -27.12 -3.27
CA ALA A 281 -2.51 -26.72 -1.86
C ALA A 281 -3.85 -26.05 -1.53
N ASP A 282 -4.45 -25.35 -2.48
CA ASP A 282 -5.68 -24.56 -2.31
C ASP A 282 -6.86 -25.03 -3.18
N SER A 283 -6.64 -25.97 -4.10
CA SER A 283 -7.69 -26.52 -4.96
C SER A 283 -8.05 -27.97 -4.69
N GLY A 284 -7.12 -28.73 -4.13
CA GLY A 284 -7.22 -30.17 -3.97
C GLY A 284 -7.16 -30.94 -5.29
N ASP A 285 -6.66 -30.36 -6.38
CA ASP A 285 -6.49 -31.06 -7.66
C ASP A 285 -5.14 -31.79 -7.69
N GLY A 286 -5.14 -33.08 -7.47
CA GLY A 286 -3.92 -33.91 -7.50
C GLY A 286 -3.22 -34.01 -8.87
N ASN A 287 -3.64 -33.25 -9.89
CA ASN A 287 -2.92 -33.04 -11.15
C ASN A 287 -2.22 -31.68 -11.19
N ALA A 288 -2.36 -30.87 -10.15
CA ALA A 288 -1.74 -29.56 -10.02
C ALA A 288 -0.41 -29.65 -9.26
N LEU A 289 0.52 -28.76 -9.55
CA LEU A 289 1.71 -28.58 -8.74
C LEU A 289 1.35 -28.03 -7.36
N TRP A 290 2.02 -28.49 -6.32
CA TRP A 290 1.99 -27.88 -5.01
C TRP A 290 2.93 -26.66 -5.00
N PRO A 291 2.49 -25.44 -4.56
CA PRO A 291 3.40 -24.31 -4.33
C PRO A 291 4.46 -24.65 -3.29
N HIS A 292 5.73 -24.40 -3.59
CA HIS A 292 6.83 -24.77 -2.71
C HIS A 292 8.13 -24.02 -3.04
N SER A 293 9.10 -24.08 -2.10
CA SER A 293 10.48 -23.64 -2.28
C SER A 293 11.43 -24.82 -2.10
N ALA A 294 12.34 -25.03 -3.04
CA ALA A 294 13.25 -26.18 -3.03
C ALA A 294 14.59 -25.87 -3.72
N TYR A 295 15.61 -26.72 -3.47
CA TYR A 295 16.86 -26.67 -4.23
C TYR A 295 16.79 -27.59 -5.44
N TYR A 296 17.18 -27.06 -6.59
CA TYR A 296 17.20 -27.83 -7.83
C TYR A 296 18.02 -29.12 -7.71
N SER A 297 19.20 -29.06 -7.07
CA SER A 297 20.08 -30.22 -6.85
C SER A 297 19.40 -31.35 -6.06
N ASP A 298 18.55 -31.01 -5.10
CA ASP A 298 17.85 -31.97 -4.27
C ASP A 298 16.75 -32.69 -5.09
N ILE A 299 15.97 -31.90 -5.85
CA ILE A 299 14.92 -32.45 -6.73
C ILE A 299 15.52 -33.28 -7.85
N ALA A 300 16.62 -32.84 -8.46
CA ALA A 300 17.32 -33.60 -9.47
C ALA A 300 17.89 -34.91 -8.93
N THR A 301 18.40 -34.89 -7.68
CA THR A 301 18.87 -36.12 -6.99
C THR A 301 17.71 -37.07 -6.74
N GLN A 302 16.57 -36.58 -6.23
CA GLN A 302 15.37 -37.40 -5.99
C GLN A 302 14.75 -37.94 -7.29
N ALA A 303 14.87 -37.19 -8.37
CA ALA A 303 14.49 -37.60 -9.73
C ALA A 303 15.39 -38.71 -10.28
N GLY A 304 16.58 -38.92 -9.73
CA GLY A 304 17.60 -39.79 -10.30
C GLY A 304 18.16 -39.22 -11.61
N ALA A 305 18.18 -37.90 -11.77
CA ALA A 305 18.68 -37.24 -12.95
C ALA A 305 20.17 -37.53 -13.18
N ALA A 306 20.59 -37.61 -14.44
CA ALA A 306 21.99 -37.87 -14.82
C ALA A 306 22.91 -36.70 -14.43
N GLN A 307 22.36 -35.49 -14.35
CA GLN A 307 23.03 -34.29 -13.85
C GLN A 307 22.19 -33.67 -12.74
N THR A 308 22.80 -33.42 -11.61
CA THR A 308 22.13 -32.82 -10.44
C THR A 308 22.37 -31.32 -10.35
N SER A 309 22.99 -30.72 -11.36
CA SER A 309 23.15 -29.28 -11.49
C SER A 309 22.67 -28.79 -12.87
N LEU A 310 22.13 -27.59 -12.92
CA LEU A 310 21.72 -26.89 -14.13
C LEU A 310 22.49 -25.57 -14.21
N LYS A 311 23.38 -25.44 -15.19
CA LYS A 311 24.26 -24.26 -15.35
C LYS A 311 23.77 -23.36 -16.47
N LEU A 312 23.55 -22.07 -16.15
CA LEU A 312 23.08 -21.03 -17.08
C LEU A 312 23.95 -19.77 -16.90
N ASN A 313 24.42 -19.16 -17.97
CA ASN A 313 25.29 -17.96 -17.96
C ASN A 313 26.49 -18.03 -17.00
N GLY A 314 27.00 -19.24 -16.74
CA GLY A 314 28.15 -19.44 -15.86
C GLY A 314 27.82 -19.73 -14.39
N VAL A 315 26.59 -19.53 -13.93
CA VAL A 315 26.09 -19.83 -12.58
C VAL A 315 25.18 -21.06 -12.59
N GLU A 316 25.05 -21.73 -11.46
CA GLU A 316 24.17 -22.89 -11.30
C GLU A 316 22.82 -22.49 -10.68
N VAL A 317 21.75 -23.17 -11.07
CA VAL A 317 20.45 -23.00 -10.44
C VAL A 317 20.51 -23.53 -9.02
N GLY A 318 20.34 -22.64 -8.06
CA GLY A 318 20.34 -22.94 -6.64
C GLY A 318 18.92 -23.23 -6.12
N ASN A 319 18.38 -22.30 -5.35
CA ASN A 319 17.00 -22.36 -4.87
C ASN A 319 16.01 -22.00 -5.97
N TYR A 320 14.88 -22.67 -6.03
CA TYR A 320 13.73 -22.23 -6.81
C TYR A 320 12.46 -22.28 -5.95
N THR A 321 11.50 -21.49 -6.36
CA THR A 321 10.21 -21.34 -5.69
C THR A 321 9.10 -21.33 -6.75
N CYS A 322 7.93 -21.87 -6.45
CA CYS A 322 6.82 -21.80 -7.41
C CYS A 322 5.45 -21.56 -6.76
N SER A 323 4.56 -20.90 -7.47
CA SER A 323 3.15 -20.73 -7.10
C SER A 323 2.23 -20.62 -8.33
N ASN A 324 0.93 -20.72 -8.07
CA ASN A 324 -0.12 -20.78 -9.08
C ASN A 324 -0.69 -19.40 -9.45
N GLU A 325 -1.27 -19.33 -10.65
CA GLU A 325 -2.03 -18.17 -11.14
C GLU A 325 -3.40 -18.03 -10.45
N ILE A 326 -4.15 -19.15 -10.36
CA ILE A 326 -5.57 -19.12 -10.02
C ILE A 326 -5.79 -19.48 -8.57
N ASN A 327 -6.53 -18.63 -7.84
CA ASN A 327 -6.99 -18.95 -6.50
C ASN A 327 -7.90 -20.19 -6.52
N GLY A 328 -7.39 -21.31 -6.02
CA GLY A 328 -8.08 -22.59 -6.04
C GLY A 328 -9.28 -22.68 -5.09
N THR A 329 -9.35 -21.80 -4.08
CA THR A 329 -10.42 -21.77 -3.08
C THR A 329 -11.74 -21.23 -3.64
N LEU A 330 -11.67 -20.50 -4.76
CA LEU A 330 -12.82 -19.83 -5.35
C LEU A 330 -13.48 -20.65 -6.47
N ILE A 331 -14.81 -20.67 -6.46
CA ILE A 331 -15.62 -21.34 -7.50
C ILE A 331 -15.49 -20.60 -8.84
N THR A 332 -15.55 -19.28 -8.82
CA THR A 332 -15.31 -18.45 -9.99
C THR A 332 -13.80 -18.19 -10.07
N PRO A 333 -13.13 -18.57 -11.16
CA PRO A 333 -11.71 -18.35 -11.29
C PRO A 333 -11.34 -16.87 -11.16
N GLN A 334 -10.39 -16.59 -10.27
CA GLN A 334 -9.78 -15.27 -10.06
C GLN A 334 -8.29 -15.46 -9.88
N PRO A 335 -7.46 -14.45 -10.15
CA PRO A 335 -6.04 -14.52 -9.86
C PRO A 335 -5.81 -14.80 -8.38
N ALA A 336 -4.80 -15.59 -8.06
CA ALA A 336 -4.28 -15.71 -6.72
C ALA A 336 -3.72 -14.35 -6.25
N GLY A 337 -3.85 -14.07 -4.96
CA GLY A 337 -3.21 -12.91 -4.35
C GLY A 337 -1.72 -13.15 -4.08
N ILE A 338 -1.07 -12.18 -3.44
CA ILE A 338 0.35 -12.27 -3.12
C ILE A 338 0.66 -13.16 -1.92
N GLY A 339 -0.35 -13.69 -1.21
CA GLY A 339 -0.15 -14.40 0.07
C GLY A 339 0.77 -15.61 -0.04
N THR A 340 0.53 -16.51 -1.02
CA THR A 340 1.42 -17.63 -1.31
C THR A 340 2.82 -17.14 -1.72
N PHE A 341 2.88 -16.10 -2.56
CA PHE A 341 4.17 -15.55 -2.98
C PHE A 341 5.01 -15.05 -1.79
N VAL A 342 4.44 -14.29 -0.87
CA VAL A 342 5.21 -13.73 0.26
C VAL A 342 5.54 -14.79 1.31
N HIS A 343 4.74 -15.85 1.46
CA HIS A 343 5.07 -17.02 2.28
C HIS A 343 6.29 -17.75 1.69
N GLU A 344 6.20 -18.18 0.44
CA GLU A 344 7.27 -18.93 -0.22
C GLU A 344 8.56 -18.10 -0.36
N PHE A 345 8.44 -16.81 -0.61
CA PHE A 345 9.59 -15.92 -0.64
C PHE A 345 10.14 -15.63 0.77
N GLY A 346 9.33 -15.79 1.82
CA GLY A 346 9.79 -15.83 3.21
C GLY A 346 10.83 -16.92 3.42
N HIS A 347 10.63 -18.10 2.82
CA HIS A 347 11.62 -19.19 2.83
C HIS A 347 12.89 -18.84 2.05
N VAL A 348 12.75 -18.11 0.93
CA VAL A 348 13.91 -17.58 0.20
C VAL A 348 14.75 -16.66 1.11
N LEU A 349 14.08 -15.84 1.93
CA LEU A 349 14.75 -14.98 2.92
C LEU A 349 15.31 -15.75 4.12
N GLY A 350 14.93 -17.02 4.32
CA GLY A 350 15.46 -17.92 5.36
C GLY A 350 14.53 -18.19 6.53
N LEU A 351 13.26 -17.82 6.47
CA LEU A 351 12.27 -18.11 7.48
C LEU A 351 11.81 -19.57 7.39
N ALA A 352 11.49 -20.18 8.52
CA ALA A 352 10.92 -21.52 8.63
C ALA A 352 9.39 -21.47 8.57
N ASP A 353 8.75 -22.64 8.45
CA ASP A 353 7.31 -22.75 8.67
C ASP A 353 6.98 -22.70 10.16
N HIS A 354 6.01 -21.88 10.53
CA HIS A 354 5.58 -21.73 11.91
C HIS A 354 4.34 -22.59 12.25
N TYR A 355 3.79 -23.33 11.32
CA TYR A 355 2.70 -24.28 11.56
C TYR A 355 3.22 -25.70 11.90
N ASP A 356 2.33 -26.58 12.35
CA ASP A 356 2.64 -28.01 12.56
C ASP A 356 2.77 -28.72 11.22
N VAL A 357 4.00 -28.88 10.76
CA VAL A 357 4.31 -29.59 9.51
C VAL A 357 4.01 -31.09 9.56
N ASN A 358 3.76 -31.70 10.73
CA ASN A 358 3.36 -33.11 10.85
C ASN A 358 1.85 -33.39 10.80
N TYR A 359 1.03 -32.34 10.91
CA TYR A 359 -0.45 -32.37 10.82
C TYR A 359 -1.15 -33.47 11.65
N GLY A 360 -0.46 -33.98 12.63
CA GLY A 360 -0.98 -35.10 13.44
C GLY A 360 -1.38 -34.71 14.83
N ILE A 361 -1.08 -33.52 15.22
CA ILE A 361 -1.33 -32.98 16.53
C ILE A 361 -2.25 -31.78 16.33
N THR A 362 -3.20 -31.62 17.20
CA THR A 362 -4.01 -30.40 17.26
C THR A 362 -3.15 -29.28 17.84
N THR A 363 -2.18 -28.82 17.08
CA THR A 363 -1.46 -27.61 17.38
C THR A 363 -2.17 -26.48 16.68
N PHE A 364 -2.42 -25.43 17.42
CA PHE A 364 -3.01 -24.21 16.90
C PHE A 364 -1.95 -23.11 16.80
N ALA A 365 -0.71 -23.48 16.41
CA ALA A 365 0.41 -22.57 16.18
C ALA A 365 -0.04 -21.29 15.42
N PRO A 366 0.68 -20.20 15.40
CA PRO A 366 0.15 -18.81 15.32
C PRO A 366 -1.00 -18.55 14.31
N GLY A 367 -1.22 -19.47 13.38
CA GLY A 367 -2.39 -19.50 12.49
C GLY A 367 -2.49 -18.26 11.62
N SER A 368 -3.67 -17.64 11.59
CA SER A 368 -3.95 -16.48 10.75
C SER A 368 -3.34 -15.15 11.25
N PHE A 369 -2.51 -15.16 12.29
CA PHE A 369 -1.69 -14.02 12.69
C PHE A 369 -0.31 -14.00 12.01
N ASP A 370 0.11 -15.07 11.40
CA ASP A 370 1.47 -15.30 10.93
C ASP A 370 1.49 -15.77 9.48
N THR A 371 2.24 -15.06 8.63
CA THR A 371 2.34 -15.37 7.21
C THR A 371 3.14 -16.65 6.96
N MET A 372 4.11 -16.99 7.80
CA MET A 372 4.80 -18.29 7.76
C MET A 372 3.97 -19.43 8.35
N ALA A 373 2.71 -19.16 8.74
CA ALA A 373 1.69 -20.14 9.10
C ALA A 373 0.49 -20.07 8.14
N GLN A 374 -0.66 -19.56 8.59
CA GLN A 374 -1.91 -19.57 7.80
C GLN A 374 -2.33 -18.20 7.29
N ALA A 375 -1.68 -17.11 7.74
CA ALA A 375 -2.06 -15.76 7.35
C ALA A 375 -1.78 -15.44 5.88
N SER A 376 -1.00 -16.24 5.18
CA SER A 376 -0.87 -16.22 3.71
C SER A 376 -2.22 -16.36 3.00
N TYR A 377 -3.21 -17.00 3.63
CA TYR A 377 -4.57 -17.18 3.11
C TYR A 377 -5.55 -16.06 3.51
N ASN A 378 -5.14 -15.08 4.31
CA ASN A 378 -6.01 -13.98 4.72
C ASN A 378 -6.55 -13.22 3.50
N ASN A 379 -7.82 -12.80 3.56
CA ASN A 379 -8.53 -12.16 2.44
C ASN A 379 -8.37 -12.93 1.11
N ASN A 380 -8.53 -14.26 1.13
CA ASN A 380 -8.32 -15.14 -0.02
C ASN A 380 -6.91 -15.01 -0.63
N GLY A 381 -5.90 -14.77 0.20
CA GLY A 381 -4.51 -14.60 -0.22
C GLY A 381 -4.15 -13.20 -0.71
N ASN A 382 -5.07 -12.24 -0.69
CA ASN A 382 -4.79 -10.89 -1.19
C ASN A 382 -4.17 -9.96 -0.14
N THR A 383 -4.38 -10.25 1.15
CA THR A 383 -3.88 -9.43 2.25
C THR A 383 -3.27 -10.34 3.32
N PRO A 384 -2.09 -10.94 3.07
CA PRO A 384 -1.36 -11.69 4.08
C PRO A 384 -1.04 -10.77 5.27
N ALA A 385 -0.96 -11.32 6.48
CA ALA A 385 -0.55 -10.54 7.64
C ALA A 385 0.89 -10.04 7.47
N ALA A 386 1.19 -8.83 7.91
CA ALA A 386 2.57 -8.35 7.95
C ALA A 386 3.44 -9.30 8.79
N PHE A 387 4.72 -9.42 8.46
CA PHE A 387 5.63 -10.23 9.25
C PHE A 387 5.67 -9.78 10.72
N SER A 388 5.69 -10.74 11.62
CA SER A 388 5.77 -10.54 13.06
C SER A 388 7.08 -9.87 13.48
N ALA A 389 7.13 -9.38 14.71
CA ALA A 389 8.36 -8.83 15.29
C ALA A 389 9.48 -9.88 15.34
N TYR A 390 9.14 -11.15 15.53
CA TYR A 390 10.11 -12.26 15.48
C TYR A 390 10.74 -12.37 14.10
N GLU A 391 9.92 -12.50 13.04
CA GLU A 391 10.38 -12.61 11.65
C GLU A 391 11.21 -11.39 11.24
N ARG A 392 10.71 -10.18 11.56
CA ARG A 392 11.45 -8.92 11.27
C ARG A 392 12.82 -8.88 11.96
N ALA A 393 12.90 -9.37 13.19
CA ALA A 393 14.15 -9.43 13.93
C ALA A 393 15.12 -10.45 13.32
N CYS A 394 14.64 -11.62 12.93
CA CYS A 394 15.43 -12.65 12.24
C CYS A 394 16.01 -12.13 10.92
N LEU A 395 15.21 -11.37 10.16
CA LEU A 395 15.62 -10.78 8.89
C LEU A 395 16.50 -9.51 9.02
N GLY A 396 16.75 -9.05 10.25
CA GLY A 396 17.52 -7.83 10.51
C GLY A 396 16.74 -6.53 10.25
N TRP A 397 15.42 -6.61 10.22
CA TRP A 397 14.55 -5.46 9.96
C TRP A 397 14.12 -4.73 11.23
N LEU A 398 14.18 -5.41 12.37
CA LEU A 398 13.78 -4.90 13.67
C LEU A 398 14.83 -5.20 14.73
N ASP A 399 15.16 -4.23 15.55
CA ASP A 399 15.95 -4.39 16.76
C ASP A 399 15.02 -4.47 17.97
N LEU A 400 14.94 -5.63 18.62
CA LEU A 400 14.07 -5.86 19.78
C LEU A 400 14.58 -5.09 21.01
N THR A 401 13.67 -4.42 21.70
CA THR A 401 13.97 -3.76 22.97
C THR A 401 13.86 -4.78 24.10
N VAL A 402 15.00 -5.13 24.71
CA VAL A 402 15.04 -6.09 25.82
C VAL A 402 14.56 -5.44 27.10
N LEU A 403 13.49 -5.97 27.68
CA LEU A 403 12.97 -5.59 28.98
C LEU A 403 13.66 -6.38 30.08
N LYS A 404 14.09 -5.69 31.13
CA LYS A 404 14.78 -6.32 32.26
C LYS A 404 13.79 -6.71 33.35
N ASN A 405 13.97 -7.91 33.89
CA ASN A 405 13.18 -8.40 35.01
C ASN A 405 13.34 -7.54 36.26
N GLY A 406 12.27 -7.31 37.01
CA GLY A 406 12.29 -6.60 38.30
C GLY A 406 12.27 -5.07 38.21
N VAL A 407 12.01 -4.48 37.04
CA VAL A 407 11.82 -3.04 36.88
C VAL A 407 10.34 -2.76 36.71
N ASP A 408 9.72 -2.18 37.75
CA ASP A 408 8.35 -1.66 37.69
C ASP A 408 8.29 -0.49 36.71
N THR A 409 8.12 -0.81 35.45
CA THR A 409 8.00 0.20 34.39
C THR A 409 6.73 -0.04 33.60
N LEU A 410 6.10 1.05 33.32
CA LEU A 410 5.01 1.10 32.38
C LEU A 410 5.59 1.28 30.99
N ASN A 411 5.19 0.48 30.06
CA ASN A 411 5.67 0.49 28.68
C ASN A 411 4.52 0.79 27.73
N VAL A 412 4.81 1.52 26.67
CA VAL A 412 3.87 1.79 25.58
C VAL A 412 4.34 1.07 24.35
N LEU A 413 3.50 0.18 23.85
CA LEU A 413 3.75 -0.60 22.65
C LEU A 413 2.87 -0.05 21.51
N PRO A 414 3.43 0.75 20.60
CA PRO A 414 2.71 1.23 19.44
C PRO A 414 2.51 0.10 18.42
N ASP A 415 1.60 0.30 17.47
CA ASP A 415 1.40 -0.64 16.37
C ASP A 415 2.72 -0.99 15.68
N LEU A 416 2.95 -2.28 15.46
CA LEU A 416 4.19 -2.80 14.88
C LEU A 416 4.43 -2.24 13.47
N ASN A 417 3.38 -2.15 12.65
CA ASN A 417 3.49 -1.71 11.26
C ASN A 417 3.78 -0.21 11.13
N ASP A 418 3.34 0.60 12.10
CA ASP A 418 3.59 2.04 12.08
C ASP A 418 4.94 2.41 12.71
N SER A 419 5.37 1.66 13.72
CA SER A 419 6.49 2.05 14.58
C SER A 419 7.73 1.19 14.43
N ASN A 420 7.57 -0.03 13.92
CA ASN A 420 8.59 -1.07 13.91
C ASN A 420 9.23 -1.27 15.30
N LYS A 421 8.40 -1.38 16.35
CA LYS A 421 8.82 -1.56 17.74
C LYS A 421 8.18 -2.79 18.37
N ALA A 422 8.99 -3.55 19.09
CA ALA A 422 8.55 -4.68 19.89
C ALA A 422 9.46 -4.83 21.11
N TYR A 423 8.92 -5.49 22.13
CA TYR A 423 9.67 -5.79 23.36
C TYR A 423 10.01 -7.27 23.44
N MET A 424 11.15 -7.57 24.05
CA MET A 424 11.59 -8.94 24.34
C MET A 424 11.87 -9.10 25.82
N VAL A 425 11.47 -10.25 26.36
CA VAL A 425 11.82 -10.69 27.70
C VAL A 425 12.50 -12.05 27.61
N SER A 426 13.77 -12.14 27.97
CA SER A 426 14.49 -13.41 28.06
C SER A 426 14.06 -14.15 29.32
N VAL A 427 13.94 -15.48 29.21
CA VAL A 427 13.70 -16.35 30.37
C VAL A 427 14.87 -16.28 31.36
N GLY A 428 16.07 -16.05 30.85
CA GLY A 428 17.30 -15.84 31.66
C GLY A 428 17.90 -17.12 32.22
N GLY A 429 18.99 -16.95 32.94
CA GLY A 429 19.74 -18.07 33.50
C GLY A 429 20.69 -18.70 32.48
N THR A 430 20.63 -20.02 32.31
CA THR A 430 21.46 -20.77 31.36
C THR A 430 20.79 -21.00 30.01
N ASN A 431 19.55 -20.55 29.86
CA ASN A 431 18.77 -20.71 28.64
C ASN A 431 18.42 -19.33 28.05
N ASP A 432 19.35 -18.80 27.23
CA ASP A 432 19.11 -17.55 26.48
C ASP A 432 18.36 -17.81 25.17
N GLU A 433 17.97 -19.06 24.88
CA GLU A 433 17.24 -19.47 23.67
C GLU A 433 15.74 -19.45 23.89
N GLU A 434 15.26 -19.36 25.14
CA GLU A 434 13.85 -19.21 25.49
C GLU A 434 13.52 -17.75 25.87
N TYR A 435 12.54 -17.17 25.18
CA TYR A 435 12.16 -15.77 25.37
C TYR A 435 10.74 -15.48 24.90
N PHE A 436 10.21 -14.34 25.34
CA PHE A 436 8.93 -13.81 24.92
C PHE A 436 9.12 -12.54 24.10
N ILE A 437 8.31 -12.37 23.05
CA ILE A 437 8.21 -11.13 22.29
C ILE A 437 6.79 -10.58 22.40
N MET A 438 6.71 -9.28 22.67
CA MET A 438 5.46 -8.53 22.70
C MET A 438 5.42 -7.58 21.53
N GLU A 439 4.41 -7.70 20.70
CA GLU A 439 4.12 -6.80 19.59
C GLU A 439 2.67 -6.34 19.62
N ASN A 440 2.39 -5.14 19.16
CA ASN A 440 1.02 -4.66 19.02
C ASN A 440 0.59 -4.75 17.56
N ARG A 441 -0.52 -5.44 17.29
CA ARG A 441 -1.07 -5.61 15.95
C ARG A 441 -2.47 -5.01 15.91
N GLN A 442 -2.71 -4.16 14.91
CA GLN A 442 -3.99 -3.51 14.70
C GLN A 442 -4.58 -3.94 13.35
N GLN A 443 -5.92 -4.12 13.30
CA GLN A 443 -6.59 -4.56 12.06
C GLN A 443 -6.63 -3.46 11.00
N LYS A 444 -5.47 -3.11 10.46
CA LYS A 444 -5.28 -2.12 9.39
C LYS A 444 -4.14 -2.50 8.43
N GLY A 445 -4.13 -1.93 7.23
CA GLY A 445 -3.11 -2.22 6.23
C GLY A 445 -3.01 -3.72 5.94
N TRP A 446 -1.81 -4.28 6.01
CA TRP A 446 -1.59 -5.73 5.82
C TRP A 446 -2.21 -6.59 6.91
N ASP A 447 -2.43 -6.03 8.10
CA ASP A 447 -3.09 -6.72 9.21
C ASP A 447 -4.61 -6.56 9.24
N ALA A 448 -5.22 -5.97 8.21
CA ALA A 448 -6.67 -5.73 8.18
C ALA A 448 -7.53 -6.99 8.35
N PHE A 449 -6.98 -8.16 8.08
CA PHE A 449 -7.70 -9.44 8.11
C PHE A 449 -7.13 -10.45 9.12
N ILE A 450 -6.29 -10.00 10.06
CA ILE A 450 -5.94 -10.85 11.21
C ILE A 450 -7.17 -11.07 12.09
N PRO A 451 -7.25 -12.19 12.84
CA PRO A 451 -8.46 -12.56 13.59
C PRO A 451 -8.90 -11.57 14.66
N GLY A 452 -7.94 -10.88 15.29
CA GLY A 452 -8.18 -9.93 16.39
C GLY A 452 -7.08 -8.88 16.43
N HIS A 453 -7.20 -7.89 17.31
CA HIS A 453 -6.22 -6.81 17.47
C HIS A 453 -5.81 -6.68 18.95
N GLY A 454 -4.64 -6.07 19.17
CA GLY A 454 -4.05 -5.91 20.50
C GLY A 454 -2.60 -6.40 20.54
N MET A 455 -2.09 -6.66 21.74
CA MET A 455 -0.77 -7.21 21.93
C MET A 455 -0.77 -8.71 21.66
N LEU A 456 0.01 -9.14 20.67
CA LEU A 456 0.39 -10.54 20.54
C LEU A 456 1.61 -10.80 21.43
N LEU A 457 1.53 -11.86 22.21
CA LEU A 457 2.58 -12.34 23.09
C LEU A 457 3.13 -13.63 22.49
N TRP A 458 4.30 -13.56 21.89
CA TRP A 458 4.99 -14.73 21.35
C TRP A 458 5.80 -15.42 22.43
N HIS A 459 5.79 -16.74 22.47
CA HIS A 459 6.69 -17.58 23.26
C HIS A 459 7.57 -18.37 22.32
N ILE A 460 8.87 -18.12 22.35
CA ILE A 460 9.87 -18.76 21.53
C ILE A 460 10.79 -19.60 22.43
N ASP A 461 10.96 -20.89 22.10
CA ASP A 461 11.96 -21.78 22.67
C ASP A 461 12.83 -22.33 21.52
N TYR A 462 13.84 -21.54 21.15
CA TYR A 462 14.67 -21.80 19.99
C TYR A 462 15.51 -23.08 20.16
N ASP A 463 15.40 -23.97 19.19
CA ASP A 463 16.24 -25.17 19.05
C ASP A 463 16.78 -25.24 17.62
N ALA A 464 18.06 -25.01 17.45
CA ALA A 464 18.69 -24.97 16.13
C ALA A 464 18.38 -26.18 15.24
N LYS A 465 18.20 -27.38 15.85
CA LYS A 465 17.85 -28.58 15.08
C LYS A 465 16.41 -28.62 14.64
N ALA A 466 15.49 -28.08 15.46
CA ALA A 466 14.08 -27.94 15.06
C ALA A 466 13.94 -26.97 13.91
N TRP A 467 14.64 -25.83 13.98
CA TRP A 467 14.68 -24.86 12.88
C TRP A 467 15.33 -25.41 11.61
N GLU A 468 16.49 -26.07 11.75
CA GLU A 468 17.18 -26.71 10.62
C GLU A 468 16.32 -27.76 9.91
N LYS A 469 15.45 -28.45 10.65
CA LYS A 469 14.57 -29.49 10.09
C LYS A 469 13.19 -29.00 9.74
N ASN A 470 12.90 -27.72 9.94
CA ASN A 470 11.55 -27.17 9.78
C ASN A 470 10.49 -27.89 10.66
N GLU A 471 10.85 -28.24 11.89
CA GLU A 471 10.04 -29.04 12.83
C GLU A 471 9.70 -28.26 14.12
N LEU A 472 9.43 -26.93 14.01
CA LEU A 472 9.27 -26.05 15.15
C LEU A 472 8.10 -26.47 16.06
N ASN A 473 6.96 -26.77 15.47
CA ASN A 473 5.68 -26.94 16.16
C ASN A 473 5.08 -28.34 16.01
N ILE A 474 5.90 -29.36 15.78
CA ILE A 474 5.44 -30.75 15.59
C ILE A 474 5.01 -31.44 16.88
N THR A 475 5.23 -30.83 18.05
CA THR A 475 4.90 -31.37 19.35
C THR A 475 3.88 -30.50 20.04
N GLY A 476 2.60 -30.90 20.05
CA GLY A 476 1.48 -30.08 20.55
C GLY A 476 1.53 -29.77 22.05
N THR A 477 2.35 -30.49 22.84
CA THR A 477 2.62 -30.19 24.25
C THR A 477 3.82 -29.28 24.46
N HIS A 478 4.55 -28.93 23.39
CA HIS A 478 5.70 -28.05 23.42
C HIS A 478 5.88 -27.44 22.04
N GLN A 479 5.11 -26.41 21.76
CA GLN A 479 5.25 -25.58 20.56
C GLN A 479 6.41 -24.62 20.77
N ARG A 480 7.38 -24.63 19.85
CA ARG A 480 8.62 -23.86 20.00
C ARG A 480 8.49 -22.41 19.55
N LEU A 481 7.49 -22.12 18.77
CA LEU A 481 7.15 -20.77 18.34
C LEU A 481 5.64 -20.66 18.23
N ASP A 482 5.03 -19.99 19.19
CA ASP A 482 3.58 -19.80 19.19
C ASP A 482 3.20 -18.51 19.93
N ILE A 483 1.96 -18.08 19.78
CA ILE A 483 1.39 -17.03 20.61
C ILE A 483 0.83 -17.62 21.91
N VAL A 484 0.92 -16.83 22.97
CA VAL A 484 0.24 -17.10 24.23
C VAL A 484 -1.15 -16.50 24.14
N GLU A 485 -2.17 -17.33 24.07
CA GLU A 485 -3.54 -16.90 23.89
C GLU A 485 -4.10 -16.26 25.16
N ALA A 486 -4.58 -15.03 25.05
CA ALA A 486 -5.16 -14.31 26.19
C ALA A 486 -6.39 -15.01 26.76
N ASP A 487 -7.21 -15.66 25.93
CA ASP A 487 -8.42 -16.37 26.36
C ASP A 487 -8.19 -17.84 26.74
N ASN A 488 -6.96 -18.35 26.63
CA ASN A 488 -6.57 -19.75 26.88
C ASN A 488 -7.36 -20.78 26.05
N LYS A 489 -7.78 -20.42 24.82
CA LYS A 489 -8.53 -21.33 23.96
C LYS A 489 -7.79 -21.61 22.68
N LEU A 490 -7.42 -22.84 22.51
CA LEU A 490 -6.64 -23.37 21.38
C LEU A 490 -7.57 -23.79 20.21
N THR A 491 -8.32 -22.87 19.61
CA THR A 491 -9.18 -23.19 18.45
C THR A 491 -9.20 -22.06 17.43
N ASP A 492 -9.24 -22.37 16.15
CA ASP A 492 -9.31 -21.37 15.09
C ASP A 492 -10.52 -20.41 15.21
N ASN A 493 -11.62 -20.87 15.80
CA ASN A 493 -12.81 -20.05 15.99
C ASN A 493 -12.69 -19.02 17.12
N THR A 494 -11.69 -19.13 17.99
CA THR A 494 -11.48 -18.26 19.15
C THR A 494 -10.31 -17.30 19.00
N ARG A 495 -9.58 -17.36 17.91
CA ARG A 495 -8.37 -16.55 17.66
C ARG A 495 -8.56 -15.05 17.84
N ALA A 496 -9.77 -14.53 17.69
CA ALA A 496 -10.04 -13.12 17.97
C ALA A 496 -9.82 -12.74 19.46
N GLY A 497 -9.80 -13.73 20.34
CA GLY A 497 -9.56 -13.56 21.76
C GLY A 497 -8.10 -13.75 22.19
N ASP A 498 -7.21 -14.15 21.28
CA ASP A 498 -5.80 -14.43 21.58
C ASP A 498 -4.98 -13.18 21.90
N PRO A 499 -5.17 -12.01 21.26
CA PRO A 499 -4.45 -10.79 21.63
C PRO A 499 -4.85 -10.23 23.00
N PHE A 500 -3.91 -9.56 23.67
CA PHE A 500 -4.13 -8.85 24.94
C PHE A 500 -4.35 -7.35 24.70
N PRO A 501 -5.29 -6.68 25.41
CA PRO A 501 -6.40 -7.28 26.14
C PRO A 501 -7.42 -7.90 25.20
N GLY A 502 -7.43 -7.51 23.91
CA GLY A 502 -8.25 -8.02 22.83
C GLY A 502 -9.74 -8.10 23.17
N THR A 503 -10.45 -8.92 22.42
CA THR A 503 -11.90 -9.15 22.66
C THR A 503 -12.19 -9.93 23.94
N SER A 504 -11.17 -10.61 24.51
CA SER A 504 -11.25 -11.35 25.77
C SER A 504 -11.11 -10.46 27.00
N ASN A 505 -10.68 -9.19 26.85
CA ASN A 505 -10.44 -8.22 27.92
C ASN A 505 -9.49 -8.75 29.03
N VAL A 506 -8.48 -9.53 28.64
CA VAL A 506 -7.49 -10.05 29.58
C VAL A 506 -6.40 -9.01 29.78
N THR A 507 -6.35 -8.44 30.96
CA THR A 507 -5.47 -7.31 31.34
C THR A 507 -4.24 -7.71 32.12
N GLN A 508 -4.03 -9.03 32.34
CA GLN A 508 -2.88 -9.57 33.09
C GLN A 508 -2.40 -10.87 32.47
N CYS A 509 -1.08 -11.08 32.48
CA CYS A 509 -0.48 -12.33 32.05
C CYS A 509 0.79 -12.62 32.86
N ASN A 510 0.99 -13.89 33.25
CA ASN A 510 2.27 -14.34 33.78
C ASN A 510 3.07 -15.01 32.66
N LEU A 511 4.22 -14.45 32.32
CA LEU A 511 5.18 -15.12 31.47
C LEU A 511 5.78 -16.31 32.24
N THR A 512 5.55 -17.50 31.71
CA THR A 512 5.99 -18.75 32.35
C THR A 512 6.82 -19.55 31.37
N SER A 513 8.05 -19.93 31.77
CA SER A 513 8.91 -20.76 30.93
C SER A 513 8.33 -22.15 30.71
N TRP A 514 8.78 -22.86 29.71
CA TRP A 514 8.45 -24.28 29.50
C TRP A 514 8.84 -25.18 30.68
N ALA A 515 9.84 -24.78 31.44
CA ALA A 515 10.19 -25.43 32.68
C ALA A 515 9.23 -25.15 33.86
N GLY A 516 8.22 -24.30 33.66
CA GLY A 516 7.20 -23.94 34.66
C GLY A 516 7.61 -22.83 35.62
N GLY A 517 8.75 -22.16 35.39
CA GLY A 517 9.20 -21.04 36.19
C GLY A 517 8.55 -19.72 35.80
N LYS A 518 8.04 -18.94 36.75
CA LYS A 518 7.55 -17.56 36.46
C LYS A 518 8.74 -16.68 36.08
N VAL A 519 8.66 -16.06 34.91
CA VAL A 519 9.66 -15.15 34.35
C VAL A 519 9.34 -13.71 34.73
N MET A 520 8.12 -13.26 34.45
CA MET A 520 7.67 -11.89 34.66
C MET A 520 6.13 -11.85 34.73
N SER A 521 5.53 -10.88 35.36
CA SER A 521 4.12 -10.57 35.17
C SER A 521 3.96 -9.34 34.28
N LEU A 522 2.94 -9.40 33.43
CA LEU A 522 2.42 -8.27 32.68
C LEU A 522 1.08 -7.90 33.33
N ASP A 523 0.98 -6.67 33.77
CA ASP A 523 -0.19 -6.16 34.49
C ASP A 523 -0.72 -4.91 33.81
N ASP A 524 -1.98 -4.53 34.09
CA ASP A 524 -2.63 -3.34 33.54
C ASP A 524 -2.50 -3.20 32.01
N ILE A 525 -2.65 -4.32 31.29
CA ILE A 525 -2.65 -4.30 29.83
C ILE A 525 -3.90 -3.58 29.36
N GLU A 526 -3.72 -2.40 28.79
CA GLU A 526 -4.78 -1.53 28.29
C GLU A 526 -4.54 -1.19 26.81
N GLU A 527 -5.56 -1.36 25.97
CA GLU A 527 -5.53 -0.86 24.60
C GLU A 527 -6.25 0.50 24.53
N LYS A 528 -5.55 1.50 24.03
CA LYS A 528 -6.11 2.84 23.87
C LYS A 528 -5.54 3.52 22.63
N ASP A 529 -6.43 4.01 21.76
CA ASP A 529 -6.08 4.73 20.54
C ASP A 529 -5.08 3.97 19.64
N GLY A 530 -5.17 2.62 19.63
CA GLY A 530 -4.28 1.73 18.88
C GLY A 530 -2.93 1.48 19.55
N PHE A 531 -2.70 1.96 20.76
CA PHE A 531 -1.52 1.68 21.58
C PHE A 531 -1.85 0.67 22.68
N ILE A 532 -0.88 -0.17 22.99
CA ILE A 532 -0.94 -1.04 24.16
C ILE A 532 -0.10 -0.43 25.27
N ASN A 533 -0.71 -0.17 26.42
CA ASN A 533 -0.03 0.17 27.66
C ASN A 533 0.06 -1.07 28.53
N LEU A 534 1.20 -1.37 29.10
CA LEU A 534 1.38 -2.51 29.99
C LEU A 534 2.40 -2.22 31.08
N MET A 535 2.22 -2.86 32.23
CA MET A 535 3.09 -2.78 33.40
C MET A 535 3.90 -4.06 33.57
N LEU A 536 5.14 -3.92 33.98
CA LEU A 536 6.03 -5.02 34.31
C LEU A 536 6.18 -5.10 35.83
N GLY A 537 5.56 -6.05 36.46
CA GLY A 537 5.91 -6.49 37.82
C GLY A 537 5.52 -5.68 39.02
N GLY A 538 4.74 -4.55 38.95
CA GLY A 538 4.29 -3.76 40.11
C GLY A 538 4.48 -2.23 40.00
N LEU A 539 4.02 -1.43 40.96
CA LEU A 539 3.86 0.02 40.80
C LEU A 539 4.93 0.85 41.53
N ASN A 540 5.96 1.31 40.84
CA ASN A 540 6.72 2.51 41.19
C ASN A 540 7.03 3.33 39.94
N LEU A 541 6.10 4.19 39.56
CA LEU A 541 6.14 4.91 38.32
C LEU A 541 7.02 6.15 38.36
N LYS A 542 8.19 6.11 37.75
CA LYS A 542 8.86 7.32 37.31
C LYS A 542 8.82 7.40 35.79
N LEU A 543 8.11 8.40 35.23
CA LEU A 543 8.11 8.65 33.81
C LEU A 543 9.50 9.11 33.34
N ASN A 544 9.93 8.60 32.20
CA ASN A 544 11.15 9.08 31.55
C ASN A 544 10.92 10.50 30.96
N THR A 545 11.96 11.30 30.94
CA THR A 545 11.93 12.59 30.27
C THR A 545 11.78 12.36 28.76
N PRO A 546 10.87 13.06 28.07
CA PRO A 546 10.70 12.93 26.63
C PRO A 546 11.99 13.23 25.86
N ASP A 547 12.32 12.45 24.84
CA ASP A 547 13.37 12.79 23.88
C ASP A 547 12.80 13.73 22.81
N VAL A 548 13.24 14.99 22.83
CA VAL A 548 12.69 16.05 21.97
C VAL A 548 13.71 16.44 20.92
N LYS A 549 13.26 16.59 19.69
CA LYS A 549 14.06 17.10 18.57
C LYS A 549 13.41 18.35 17.98
N VAL A 550 14.22 19.41 17.85
CA VAL A 550 13.84 20.62 17.13
C VAL A 550 14.57 20.62 15.79
N THR A 551 13.81 20.59 14.71
CA THR A 551 14.33 20.56 13.34
C THR A 551 13.68 21.64 12.48
N GLU A 552 14.14 21.79 11.25
CA GLU A 552 13.58 22.71 10.26
C GLU A 552 13.37 24.13 10.79
N VAL A 553 14.39 24.67 11.49
CA VAL A 553 14.33 26.02 12.07
C VAL A 553 14.30 27.07 10.96
N GLN A 554 13.12 27.61 10.69
CA GLN A 554 12.86 28.65 9.70
C GLN A 554 12.76 30.03 10.36
N ASP A 555 12.45 31.04 9.57
CA ASP A 555 12.24 32.41 10.03
C ASP A 555 10.96 32.60 10.87
N SER A 556 9.96 31.76 10.68
CA SER A 556 8.64 31.90 11.34
C SER A 556 8.04 30.57 11.79
N SER A 557 8.80 29.48 11.67
CA SER A 557 8.34 28.14 12.03
C SER A 557 9.51 27.24 12.41
N ILE A 558 9.17 26.16 13.11
CA ILE A 558 10.05 25.03 13.41
C ILE A 558 9.23 23.75 13.32
N VAL A 559 9.91 22.62 13.23
CA VAL A 559 9.33 21.32 13.50
C VAL A 559 9.86 20.82 14.84
N VAL A 560 8.94 20.45 15.73
CA VAL A 560 9.24 19.84 17.03
C VAL A 560 8.72 18.44 17.02
N GLY A 561 9.58 17.47 17.27
CA GLY A 561 9.18 16.08 17.42
C GLY A 561 9.62 15.53 18.76
N TRP A 562 8.83 14.59 19.32
CA TRP A 562 9.22 13.79 20.46
C TRP A 562 8.70 12.37 20.34
N THR A 563 9.46 11.45 20.92
CA THR A 563 9.11 10.04 20.96
C THR A 563 8.18 9.77 22.14
N ASP A 564 7.44 8.66 22.03
CA ASP A 564 6.62 8.19 23.11
C ASP A 564 7.46 7.91 24.37
N VAL A 565 6.99 8.45 25.45
CA VAL A 565 7.46 8.06 26.78
C VAL A 565 6.58 6.90 27.24
N PRO A 566 7.18 5.73 27.52
CA PRO A 566 6.39 4.63 28.02
C PRO A 566 5.42 5.10 29.10
N VAL A 567 4.15 4.83 28.87
CA VAL A 567 2.98 5.08 29.73
C VAL A 567 2.53 6.48 29.97
N ALA A 568 3.15 7.47 29.41
CA ALA A 568 2.56 8.81 29.45
C ALA A 568 1.16 8.76 28.85
N LYS A 569 0.20 9.39 29.51
CA LYS A 569 -1.17 9.58 28.97
C LYS A 569 -1.31 10.96 28.33
N GLN A 570 -0.36 11.85 28.58
CA GLN A 570 -0.35 13.17 27.98
C GLN A 570 1.04 13.82 28.05
N TYR A 571 1.26 14.76 27.16
CA TYR A 571 2.45 15.59 27.09
C TYR A 571 2.01 17.04 27.22
N VAL A 572 2.67 17.81 28.08
CA VAL A 572 2.42 19.24 28.24
C VAL A 572 3.56 20.02 27.60
N LEU A 573 3.26 20.68 26.50
CA LEU A 573 4.20 21.52 25.75
C LEU A 573 4.02 22.96 26.08
N ASN A 574 5.14 23.68 26.37
CA ASN A 574 5.17 25.11 26.41
C ASN A 574 6.24 25.63 25.48
N ILE A 575 5.94 26.75 24.81
CA ILE A 575 6.90 27.50 24.01
C ILE A 575 6.80 28.96 24.43
N SER A 576 7.94 29.55 24.82
CA SER A 576 8.02 30.93 25.24
C SER A 576 9.09 31.68 24.45
N SER A 577 8.84 32.93 24.08
CA SER A 577 9.89 33.79 23.58
C SER A 577 10.79 34.24 24.72
N VAL A 578 12.09 34.38 24.44
CA VAL A 578 13.10 34.85 25.42
C VAL A 578 13.70 36.12 24.93
N VAL A 579 13.28 37.26 25.51
CA VAL A 579 13.75 38.59 25.14
C VAL A 579 14.37 39.26 26.37
N ASN A 580 15.64 39.62 26.30
CA ASN A 580 16.39 40.20 27.41
C ASN A 580 16.27 39.43 28.74
N GLY A 581 16.28 38.07 28.61
CA GLY A 581 16.16 37.15 29.74
C GLY A 581 14.74 37.02 30.32
N LYS A 582 13.77 37.74 29.81
CA LYS A 582 12.34 37.54 30.15
C LYS A 582 11.67 36.54 29.22
N LYS A 583 10.90 35.66 29.82
CA LYS A 583 10.11 34.65 29.09
C LYS A 583 8.68 35.14 28.93
N GLU A 584 8.16 35.09 27.74
CA GLU A 584 6.77 35.37 27.39
C GLU A 584 6.18 34.19 26.66
N SER A 585 5.19 33.54 27.28
CA SER A 585 4.56 32.32 26.70
C SER A 585 3.78 32.63 25.45
N LEU A 586 3.91 31.78 24.45
CA LEU A 586 3.09 31.83 23.25
C LEU A 586 1.69 31.26 23.57
N PRO A 587 0.60 32.04 23.41
CA PRO A 587 -0.76 31.60 23.81
C PRO A 587 -1.21 30.28 23.19
N LEU A 588 -0.75 29.96 21.97
CA LEU A 588 -1.09 28.72 21.28
C LEU A 588 -0.40 27.48 21.88
N TYR A 589 0.71 27.65 22.57
CA TYR A 589 1.58 26.61 23.12
C TYR A 589 1.85 26.81 24.61
N ASN A 590 0.93 27.45 25.33
CA ASN A 590 0.99 27.59 26.76
C ASN A 590 0.18 26.49 27.43
N ASN A 591 0.85 25.56 28.11
CA ASN A 591 0.27 24.35 28.68
C ASN A 591 -0.54 23.56 27.67
N LYS A 592 -0.01 23.46 26.44
CA LYS A 592 -0.68 22.71 25.37
C LYS A 592 -0.54 21.22 25.63
N VAL A 593 -1.70 20.56 25.81
CA VAL A 593 -1.75 19.13 26.08
C VAL A 593 -1.90 18.35 24.79
N TYR A 594 -1.10 17.30 24.67
CA TYR A 594 -1.17 16.28 23.63
C TYR A 594 -1.37 14.91 24.29
N THR A 595 -2.25 14.09 23.75
CA THR A 595 -2.56 12.74 24.27
C THR A 595 -1.72 11.65 23.62
N ALA A 596 -0.87 12.02 22.67
CA ALA A 596 0.09 11.14 22.03
C ALA A 596 1.39 11.90 21.71
N ALA A 597 2.48 11.21 21.48
CA ALA A 597 3.72 11.78 20.96
C ALA A 597 3.47 12.44 19.60
N GLN A 598 4.26 13.47 19.34
CA GLN A 598 4.20 14.17 18.06
C GLN A 598 5.55 14.00 17.38
N PRO A 599 5.70 13.09 16.41
CA PRO A 599 6.97 12.88 15.74
C PRO A 599 7.36 14.09 14.88
N SER A 600 6.39 14.90 14.46
CA SER A 600 6.58 16.06 13.60
C SER A 600 5.48 17.10 13.80
N LEU A 601 5.58 17.88 14.88
CA LEU A 601 4.66 18.99 15.15
C LEU A 601 5.18 20.26 14.47
N HIS A 602 4.43 20.81 13.53
CA HIS A 602 4.72 22.12 12.96
C HIS A 602 4.29 23.25 13.90
N VAL A 603 5.25 24.03 14.33
CA VAL A 603 5.06 25.24 15.15
C VAL A 603 5.23 26.44 14.25
N GLU A 604 4.16 27.20 14.08
CA GLU A 604 4.11 28.37 13.20
C GLU A 604 3.93 29.67 13.96
N ARG A 605 4.03 30.79 13.25
CA ARG A 605 3.84 32.18 13.74
C ARG A 605 4.87 32.61 14.75
N LEU A 606 6.06 32.11 14.62
CA LEU A 606 7.21 32.59 15.35
C LEU A 606 7.73 33.90 14.74
N SER A 607 8.39 34.71 15.52
CA SER A 607 9.08 35.94 15.04
C SER A 607 10.49 35.59 14.56
N PRO A 608 10.94 36.14 13.44
CA PRO A 608 12.31 35.95 12.95
C PRO A 608 13.37 36.44 13.94
N LYS A 609 14.55 35.82 13.91
CA LYS A 609 15.69 36.15 14.76
C LYS A 609 15.35 36.27 16.26
N THR A 610 14.41 35.47 16.70
CA THR A 610 13.92 35.49 18.08
C THR A 610 14.29 34.17 18.75
N THR A 611 14.82 34.24 19.95
CA THR A 611 15.10 33.05 20.76
C THR A 611 13.85 32.62 21.48
N TYR A 612 13.57 31.31 21.40
CA TYR A 612 12.46 30.65 22.07
C TYR A 612 12.99 29.54 22.97
N GLU A 613 12.25 29.26 24.01
CA GLU A 613 12.45 28.08 24.87
C GLU A 613 11.25 27.15 24.77
N ILE A 614 11.56 25.90 24.55
CA ILE A 614 10.59 24.79 24.58
C ILE A 614 10.74 24.07 25.89
N THR A 615 9.62 23.77 26.56
CA THR A 615 9.58 22.80 27.64
C THR A 615 8.54 21.75 27.32
N LEU A 616 8.87 20.49 27.59
CA LEU A 616 7.96 19.36 27.41
C LEU A 616 8.03 18.44 28.63
N GLN A 617 6.88 18.04 29.12
CA GLN A 617 6.74 17.13 30.25
C GLN A 617 5.74 16.04 29.92
N ALA A 618 6.10 14.78 30.15
CA ALA A 618 5.19 13.65 30.07
C ALA A 618 4.48 13.46 31.41
N ASN A 619 3.16 13.20 31.37
CA ASN A 619 2.32 13.06 32.55
C ASN A 619 1.38 11.87 32.45
N ARG A 620 1.09 11.26 33.64
CA ARG A 620 0.03 10.26 33.84
C ARG A 620 -0.58 10.45 35.23
N GLY A 621 -1.78 10.95 35.29
CA GLY A 621 -2.42 11.25 36.57
C GLY A 621 -1.54 12.15 37.44
N SER A 622 -1.14 11.67 38.61
CA SER A 622 -0.25 12.34 39.55
C SER A 622 1.24 12.19 39.24
N TYR A 623 1.63 11.36 38.26
CA TYR A 623 3.01 11.08 37.89
C TYR A 623 3.46 11.95 36.72
N SER A 624 4.68 12.48 36.81
CA SER A 624 5.27 13.32 35.77
C SER A 624 6.73 12.94 35.54
N SER A 625 7.20 13.20 34.33
CA SER A 625 8.63 13.18 34.05
C SER A 625 9.33 14.45 34.57
N ASP A 626 10.64 14.42 34.55
CA ASP A 626 11.38 15.71 34.60
C ASP A 626 10.98 16.53 33.37
N VAL A 627 11.05 17.87 33.52
CA VAL A 627 10.74 18.78 32.41
C VAL A 627 11.93 18.86 31.47
N TYR A 628 11.73 18.43 30.21
CA TYR A 628 12.71 18.72 29.18
C TYR A 628 12.72 20.21 28.86
N THR A 629 13.90 20.78 28.63
CA THR A 629 14.05 22.21 28.27
C THR A 629 15.12 22.37 27.20
N GLN A 630 14.77 23.09 26.13
CA GLN A 630 15.70 23.44 25.05
C GLN A 630 15.43 24.85 24.54
N GLN A 631 16.49 25.61 24.23
CA GLN A 631 16.37 26.88 23.51
C GLN A 631 16.78 26.73 22.04
N PHE A 632 16.11 27.49 21.18
CA PHE A 632 16.44 27.65 19.78
C PHE A 632 16.22 29.07 19.32
N THR A 633 16.84 29.49 18.24
CA THR A 633 16.64 30.83 17.67
C THR A 633 16.18 30.68 16.21
N THR A 634 15.06 31.31 15.89
CA THR A 634 14.53 31.32 14.51
C THR A 634 15.49 32.02 13.55
N ALA A 635 15.47 31.56 12.31
CA ALA A 635 16.29 32.16 11.25
C ALA A 635 15.88 33.61 10.93
N ALA A 636 16.73 34.32 10.26
CA ALA A 636 16.34 35.57 9.63
C ALA A 636 15.38 35.26 8.46
N ILE A 637 14.51 36.23 8.12
CA ILE A 637 13.72 36.15 6.92
C ILE A 637 14.66 35.96 5.72
N PRO A 638 14.61 34.89 4.96
CA PRO A 638 15.44 34.75 3.76
C PRO A 638 15.09 35.80 2.72
N PHE A 639 16.08 36.27 1.99
CA PHE A 639 15.86 37.25 0.94
C PHE A 639 14.86 36.78 -0.10
N SER A 640 14.87 35.53 -0.42
CA SER A 640 13.92 34.86 -1.34
C SER A 640 12.44 35.00 -0.95
N LYS A 641 12.11 35.31 0.31
CA LYS A 641 10.72 35.53 0.78
C LYS A 641 10.21 36.96 0.59
N TYR A 642 11.09 37.89 0.21
CA TYR A 642 10.64 39.23 -0.14
C TYR A 642 10.06 39.22 -1.59
N TYR A 643 9.34 40.27 -1.95
CA TYR A 643 8.84 40.48 -3.29
C TYR A 643 8.79 41.95 -3.64
N VAL A 644 8.95 42.27 -4.93
CA VAL A 644 8.90 43.64 -5.42
C VAL A 644 7.45 44.12 -5.44
N THR A 645 7.23 45.34 -4.94
CA THR A 645 5.92 46.00 -4.89
C THR A 645 5.82 47.18 -5.84
N ASP A 646 4.60 47.66 -6.05
CA ASP A 646 4.29 48.83 -6.86
C ASP A 646 4.76 48.72 -8.32
N VAL A 647 4.78 47.51 -8.89
CA VAL A 647 5.11 47.32 -10.30
C VAL A 647 3.99 47.88 -11.17
N LYS A 648 4.33 48.84 -12.02
CA LYS A 648 3.36 49.52 -12.91
C LYS A 648 3.99 49.88 -14.24
N ALA A 649 3.18 50.00 -15.27
CA ALA A 649 3.60 50.62 -16.54
C ALA A 649 3.53 52.14 -16.42
N THR A 650 4.63 52.83 -16.70
CA THR A 650 4.73 54.28 -16.60
C THR A 650 4.61 54.96 -17.98
N ALA A 651 4.89 54.23 -19.04
CA ALA A 651 4.68 54.66 -20.41
C ALA A 651 4.29 53.43 -21.28
N VAL A 652 3.22 53.48 -22.01
CA VAL A 652 2.79 52.41 -22.92
C VAL A 652 2.72 53.00 -24.32
N GLY A 653 3.52 52.46 -25.22
CA GLY A 653 3.62 52.85 -26.63
C GLY A 653 3.09 51.71 -27.54
N LYS A 654 3.23 51.95 -28.84
CA LYS A 654 2.75 51.06 -29.88
C LYS A 654 3.41 49.68 -29.91
N THR A 655 4.73 49.62 -29.62
CA THR A 655 5.54 48.42 -29.69
C THR A 655 6.41 48.24 -28.42
N GLY A 656 5.96 48.79 -27.31
CA GLY A 656 6.71 48.66 -26.05
C GLY A 656 6.08 49.45 -24.91
N PHE A 657 6.68 49.31 -23.73
CA PHE A 657 6.29 50.05 -22.53
C PHE A 657 7.47 50.23 -21.59
N THR A 658 7.40 51.18 -20.67
CA THR A 658 8.33 51.32 -19.56
C THR A 658 7.61 50.83 -18.30
N ALA A 659 8.26 49.95 -17.56
CA ALA A 659 7.80 49.54 -16.23
C ALA A 659 8.66 50.15 -15.13
N SER A 660 8.07 50.47 -14.00
CA SER A 660 8.78 50.91 -12.78
C SER A 660 8.19 50.22 -11.56
N TRP A 661 8.97 50.17 -10.50
CA TRP A 661 8.60 49.53 -9.22
C TRP A 661 9.27 50.23 -8.05
N LYS A 662 8.81 49.86 -6.84
CA LYS A 662 9.41 50.34 -5.61
C LYS A 662 10.72 49.61 -5.33
N GLY A 663 11.81 50.37 -5.15
CA GLY A 663 13.11 49.79 -4.78
C GLY A 663 13.09 49.13 -3.40
N MET A 664 13.89 48.10 -3.23
CA MET A 664 14.11 47.39 -1.98
C MET A 664 15.52 47.69 -1.48
N GLU A 665 15.67 48.20 -0.23
CA GLU A 665 16.94 48.58 0.36
C GLU A 665 17.97 47.41 0.42
N ALA A 666 17.49 46.17 0.51
CA ALA A 666 18.34 44.99 0.57
C ALA A 666 18.76 44.42 -0.80
N ALA A 667 18.20 44.93 -1.89
CA ALA A 667 18.50 44.45 -3.24
C ALA A 667 19.68 45.21 -3.86
N ASP A 668 20.53 44.50 -4.55
CA ASP A 668 21.63 45.06 -5.35
C ASP A 668 21.26 45.09 -6.86
N ASP A 669 20.28 44.36 -7.28
CA ASP A 669 19.77 44.36 -8.66
C ASP A 669 18.29 43.94 -8.72
N TYR A 670 17.69 44.05 -9.91
CA TYR A 670 16.35 43.53 -10.21
C TYR A 670 16.40 42.77 -11.52
N VAL A 671 15.58 41.74 -11.59
CA VAL A 671 15.46 40.84 -12.75
C VAL A 671 14.05 40.87 -13.27
N VAL A 672 13.89 41.21 -14.52
CA VAL A 672 12.61 41.25 -15.19
C VAL A 672 12.40 40.02 -16.07
N THR A 673 11.20 39.47 -16.06
CA THR A 673 10.79 38.35 -16.94
C THR A 673 9.47 38.73 -17.58
N LEU A 674 9.43 38.70 -18.94
CA LEU A 674 8.26 39.03 -19.72
C LEU A 674 7.76 37.82 -20.49
N HIS A 675 6.46 37.58 -20.41
CA HIS A 675 5.79 36.57 -21.20
C HIS A 675 4.69 37.23 -22.09
N LYS A 676 4.51 36.70 -23.29
CA LYS A 676 3.34 36.98 -24.12
C LYS A 676 2.22 36.02 -23.71
N LEU A 677 1.05 36.58 -23.49
CA LEU A 677 -0.13 35.77 -23.14
C LEU A 677 -0.84 35.32 -24.41
N VAL A 678 -0.90 34.03 -24.66
CA VAL A 678 -1.57 33.41 -25.80
C VAL A 678 -2.42 32.22 -25.35
N TYR A 679 -3.43 31.91 -26.11
CA TYR A 679 -4.18 30.69 -25.85
C TYR A 679 -3.55 29.52 -26.61
N ALA A 680 -3.39 28.39 -25.95
CA ALA A 680 -2.88 27.18 -26.58
C ALA A 680 -3.67 26.80 -27.82
N THR A 681 -3.00 26.29 -28.85
CA THR A 681 -3.67 25.82 -30.06
C THR A 681 -4.42 24.53 -29.85
N GLU A 682 -3.88 23.67 -28.97
CA GLU A 682 -4.50 22.40 -28.60
C GLU A 682 -5.47 22.58 -27.43
N ALA A 683 -6.67 22.02 -27.59
CA ALA A 683 -7.70 22.06 -26.57
C ALA A 683 -7.64 20.80 -25.69
N THR A 684 -7.75 20.98 -24.38
CA THR A 684 -7.99 19.91 -23.43
C THR A 684 -9.49 19.70 -23.23
N GLN A 685 -9.93 18.46 -23.12
CA GLN A 685 -11.33 18.15 -22.87
C GLN A 685 -11.67 18.35 -21.39
N LYS A 686 -12.78 19.06 -21.13
CA LYS A 686 -13.41 19.17 -19.81
C LYS A 686 -14.87 18.78 -19.92
N GLY A 687 -15.26 17.77 -19.14
CA GLY A 687 -16.61 17.22 -19.20
C GLY A 687 -17.39 17.34 -17.90
N TYR A 688 -18.69 17.21 -18.00
CA TYR A 688 -19.62 17.06 -16.91
C TYR A 688 -20.75 16.12 -17.34
N ASP A 689 -20.89 15.01 -16.61
CA ASP A 689 -22.06 14.16 -16.65
C ASP A 689 -22.99 14.51 -15.47
N PHE A 690 -24.28 14.40 -15.65
CA PHE A 690 -25.27 14.72 -14.64
C PHE A 690 -25.62 13.53 -13.73
N SER A 691 -24.92 12.42 -13.82
CA SER A 691 -25.06 11.26 -12.97
C SER A 691 -24.77 11.55 -11.49
N LYS A 692 -24.01 12.63 -11.24
CA LYS A 692 -23.77 13.20 -9.92
C LYS A 692 -24.64 14.43 -9.73
N GLU A 693 -25.24 14.58 -8.57
CA GLU A 693 -26.17 15.67 -8.22
C GLU A 693 -25.67 17.07 -8.62
N LEU A 694 -26.60 17.99 -8.96
CA LEU A 694 -26.27 19.38 -9.36
C LEU A 694 -25.40 20.13 -8.33
N GLU A 695 -25.40 19.73 -7.08
CA GLU A 695 -24.56 20.31 -6.02
C GLU A 695 -23.04 20.14 -6.25
N GLY A 696 -22.63 19.16 -7.05
CA GLY A 696 -21.23 18.96 -7.46
C GLY A 696 -20.77 19.84 -8.60
N MET A 697 -21.65 20.65 -9.23
CA MET A 697 -21.27 21.54 -10.30
C MET A 697 -20.36 22.68 -9.79
N SER A 698 -19.24 22.89 -10.48
CA SER A 698 -18.37 24.02 -10.16
C SER A 698 -19.11 25.36 -10.36
N SER A 699 -18.65 26.44 -9.72
CA SER A 699 -19.23 27.78 -9.88
C SER A 699 -19.22 28.30 -11.35
N LEU A 700 -18.51 27.62 -12.23
CA LEU A 700 -18.39 27.92 -13.65
C LEU A 700 -19.52 27.31 -14.50
N TRP A 701 -20.17 26.27 -13.96
CA TRP A 701 -21.30 25.61 -14.61
C TRP A 701 -22.60 26.07 -13.93
N LYS A 702 -23.50 26.69 -14.68
CA LYS A 702 -24.75 27.25 -14.16
C LYS A 702 -25.93 26.79 -15.01
N THR A 703 -26.96 26.34 -14.33
CA THR A 703 -28.23 25.98 -14.97
C THR A 703 -29.41 26.50 -14.15
N ASN A 704 -30.54 26.73 -14.81
CA ASN A 704 -31.84 26.86 -14.21
C ASN A 704 -32.79 25.73 -14.67
N GLY A 705 -32.24 24.68 -15.30
CA GLY A 705 -32.92 23.42 -15.57
C GLY A 705 -33.01 22.54 -14.31
N ASN A 706 -33.72 21.42 -14.43
CA ASN A 706 -33.89 20.46 -13.35
C ASN A 706 -33.30 19.09 -13.74
N LEU A 707 -32.79 18.32 -12.75
CA LEU A 707 -32.45 16.93 -13.01
C LEU A 707 -33.70 16.10 -13.32
N SER A 708 -33.57 15.17 -14.24
CA SER A 708 -34.60 14.19 -14.59
C SER A 708 -34.06 12.79 -14.28
N MET A 709 -34.71 12.10 -13.38
CA MET A 709 -34.40 10.72 -13.01
C MET A 709 -34.99 9.66 -13.95
N ASN A 710 -35.75 10.10 -14.96
CA ASN A 710 -36.40 9.21 -15.92
C ASN A 710 -35.51 9.03 -17.15
N ASN A 711 -34.51 8.29 -17.12
CA ASN A 711 -33.67 7.75 -18.19
C ASN A 711 -33.89 8.33 -19.64
N TYR A 712 -33.95 9.67 -19.75
CA TYR A 712 -34.13 10.39 -21.02
C TYR A 712 -32.79 10.94 -21.57
N GLY A 713 -31.70 10.86 -20.82
CA GLY A 713 -30.33 11.11 -21.28
C GLY A 713 -29.69 9.84 -21.79
N GLU A 714 -28.38 9.83 -21.94
CA GLU A 714 -27.62 8.63 -22.20
C GLU A 714 -27.59 7.75 -20.95
N GLU A 715 -27.42 8.37 -19.79
CA GLU A 715 -27.59 7.77 -18.47
C GLU A 715 -28.55 8.57 -17.59
N SER A 716 -28.87 8.10 -16.40
CA SER A 716 -29.77 8.78 -15.45
C SER A 716 -28.98 9.15 -14.18
N PRO A 717 -29.14 10.37 -13.65
CA PRO A 717 -29.98 11.47 -14.10
C PRO A 717 -29.35 12.32 -15.21
N CYS A 718 -30.18 12.98 -16.01
CA CYS A 718 -29.80 13.97 -17.03
C CYS A 718 -30.39 15.35 -16.73
N LEU A 719 -29.87 16.41 -17.37
CA LEU A 719 -30.36 17.76 -17.21
C LEU A 719 -31.58 17.98 -18.11
N ARG A 720 -32.72 18.38 -17.53
CA ARG A 720 -33.95 18.70 -18.24
C ARG A 720 -34.11 20.19 -18.42
N LEU A 721 -34.24 20.64 -19.68
CA LEU A 721 -34.56 22.02 -20.09
C LEU A 721 -36.00 22.06 -20.65
N ASN A 722 -36.95 22.63 -19.92
CA ASN A 722 -38.39 22.49 -20.19
C ASN A 722 -39.23 23.77 -20.22
N LYS A 723 -38.59 24.92 -20.23
CA LYS A 723 -39.23 26.26 -20.37
C LYS A 723 -38.37 27.13 -21.29
N ILE A 724 -38.95 28.14 -21.88
CA ILE A 724 -38.19 29.19 -22.60
C ILE A 724 -37.22 29.83 -21.60
N ASP A 725 -36.01 30.14 -22.03
CA ASP A 725 -34.90 30.64 -21.24
C ASP A 725 -34.39 29.66 -20.13
N THR A 726 -34.77 28.36 -20.19
CA THR A 726 -34.01 27.35 -19.45
C THR A 726 -32.70 27.04 -20.19
N TYR A 727 -31.63 27.04 -19.45
CA TYR A 727 -30.31 26.93 -20.05
C TYR A 727 -29.34 26.11 -19.19
N LEU A 728 -28.29 25.62 -19.86
CA LEU A 728 -27.01 25.23 -19.25
C LEU A 728 -25.96 26.21 -19.80
N LYS A 729 -25.34 26.97 -18.92
CA LYS A 729 -24.21 27.84 -19.24
C LYS A 729 -22.95 27.26 -18.62
N VAL A 730 -21.91 27.15 -19.42
CA VAL A 730 -20.60 26.61 -18.98
C VAL A 730 -19.49 27.58 -19.38
N ALA A 731 -18.50 27.73 -18.48
CA ALA A 731 -17.32 28.53 -18.70
C ALA A 731 -16.09 27.72 -18.25
N SER A 732 -14.91 28.15 -18.64
CA SER A 732 -13.66 27.53 -18.24
C SER A 732 -12.76 28.54 -17.54
N ALA A 733 -12.38 28.29 -16.28
CA ALA A 733 -11.60 29.23 -15.48
C ALA A 733 -10.27 29.63 -16.15
N GLY A 734 -10.19 30.87 -16.64
CA GLY A 734 -8.96 31.39 -17.27
C GLY A 734 -8.63 30.81 -18.65
N ASN A 735 -9.39 29.83 -19.16
CA ASN A 735 -9.22 29.29 -20.50
C ASN A 735 -10.30 29.80 -21.43
N ARG A 736 -10.12 29.59 -22.74
CA ARG A 736 -11.12 29.84 -23.75
C ARG A 736 -11.67 28.53 -24.29
N ILE A 737 -12.89 28.51 -24.76
CA ILE A 737 -13.58 27.33 -25.30
C ILE A 737 -13.54 27.37 -26.83
N SER A 738 -13.09 26.27 -27.45
CA SER A 738 -13.03 26.10 -28.91
C SER A 738 -14.08 25.16 -29.46
N SER A 739 -14.64 24.28 -28.64
CA SER A 739 -15.67 23.32 -29.06
C SER A 739 -16.59 22.93 -27.92
N VAL A 740 -17.78 22.49 -28.26
CA VAL A 740 -18.72 21.88 -27.31
C VAL A 740 -19.31 20.62 -27.93
N LYS A 741 -19.35 19.56 -27.15
CA LYS A 741 -19.99 18.28 -27.49
C LYS A 741 -20.94 17.92 -26.35
N PHE A 742 -22.12 17.41 -26.66
CA PHE A 742 -23.09 16.99 -25.65
C PHE A 742 -24.08 16.01 -26.24
N PHE A 743 -24.59 15.12 -25.40
CA PHE A 743 -25.74 14.30 -25.77
C PHE A 743 -27.03 15.09 -25.57
N ALA A 744 -27.97 15.00 -26.53
CA ALA A 744 -29.27 15.61 -26.41
C ALA A 744 -30.38 14.72 -26.95
N LYS A 745 -31.51 14.70 -26.23
CA LYS A 745 -32.73 13.94 -26.58
C LYS A 745 -33.97 14.77 -26.32
N SER A 746 -35.03 14.50 -27.05
CA SER A 746 -36.39 15.06 -26.80
C SER A 746 -37.45 14.00 -27.07
N SER A 747 -38.69 14.19 -26.60
CA SER A 747 -39.80 13.32 -27.03
C SER A 747 -40.20 13.63 -28.46
N SER A 748 -40.77 12.66 -29.18
CA SER A 748 -41.29 12.82 -30.54
C SER A 748 -42.39 13.90 -30.66
N SER A 749 -43.04 14.22 -29.54
CA SER A 749 -44.08 15.28 -29.46
C SER A 749 -43.55 16.66 -29.08
N THR A 750 -42.26 16.81 -28.86
CA THR A 750 -41.61 18.07 -28.48
C THR A 750 -41.69 19.06 -29.60
N LYS A 751 -42.15 20.28 -29.30
CA LYS A 751 -42.15 21.45 -30.20
C LYS A 751 -41.39 22.57 -29.49
N ALA A 752 -40.09 22.54 -29.61
CA ALA A 752 -39.16 23.46 -28.96
C ALA A 752 -37.88 23.58 -29.79
N THR A 753 -37.16 24.69 -29.64
CA THR A 753 -35.87 24.95 -30.27
C THR A 753 -34.83 25.18 -29.18
N LEU A 754 -33.75 24.42 -29.22
CA LEU A 754 -32.55 24.59 -28.38
C LEU A 754 -31.49 25.34 -29.22
N ALA A 755 -31.02 26.48 -28.73
CA ALA A 755 -29.89 27.18 -29.32
C ALA A 755 -28.58 26.76 -28.62
N VAL A 756 -27.56 26.55 -29.42
CA VAL A 756 -26.16 26.45 -28.98
C VAL A 756 -25.54 27.83 -29.18
N GLU A 757 -25.14 28.49 -28.13
CA GLU A 757 -24.66 29.86 -28.17
C GLU A 757 -23.27 29.96 -27.52
N ALA A 758 -22.39 30.77 -28.11
CA ALA A 758 -21.06 31.07 -27.59
C ALA A 758 -20.95 32.55 -27.21
N TYR A 759 -20.34 32.84 -26.04
CA TYR A 759 -20.07 34.21 -25.60
C TYR A 759 -18.70 34.62 -26.09
N GLN A 760 -18.69 35.52 -27.08
CA GLN A 760 -17.52 35.98 -27.83
C GLN A 760 -17.56 37.48 -27.93
N ASN A 761 -16.45 38.16 -27.60
CA ASN A 761 -16.27 39.59 -27.71
C ASN A 761 -17.36 40.40 -26.99
N GLY A 762 -17.83 39.90 -25.85
CA GLY A 762 -18.84 40.61 -25.03
C GLY A 762 -20.30 40.31 -25.40
N GLU A 763 -20.58 39.49 -26.40
CA GLU A 763 -21.94 39.18 -26.88
C GLU A 763 -22.17 37.68 -27.04
N TRP A 764 -23.46 37.26 -26.92
CA TRP A 764 -23.85 35.89 -27.23
C TRP A 764 -24.12 35.76 -28.75
N LYS A 765 -23.35 34.86 -29.40
CA LYS A 765 -23.55 34.51 -30.80
C LYS A 765 -24.13 33.10 -30.89
N GLN A 766 -25.19 32.96 -31.69
CA GLN A 766 -25.79 31.66 -31.95
C GLN A 766 -24.90 30.85 -32.93
N ILE A 767 -24.50 29.66 -32.49
CA ILE A 767 -23.66 28.73 -33.27
C ILE A 767 -24.55 27.75 -34.05
N ALA A 768 -25.57 27.21 -33.39
CA ALA A 768 -26.49 26.25 -33.97
C ALA A 768 -27.86 26.27 -33.30
N THR A 769 -28.86 25.63 -33.94
CA THR A 769 -30.13 25.30 -33.30
C THR A 769 -30.49 23.85 -33.52
N LEU A 770 -31.11 23.24 -32.54
CA LEU A 770 -31.66 21.89 -32.60
C LEU A 770 -33.17 21.98 -32.44
N GLN A 771 -33.91 21.28 -33.31
CA GLN A 771 -35.36 21.21 -33.26
C GLN A 771 -35.80 19.95 -32.52
N GLY A 772 -36.49 20.10 -31.41
CA GLY A 772 -37.05 18.97 -30.70
C GLY A 772 -38.18 18.31 -31.48
N GLY A 773 -38.28 16.99 -31.44
CA GLY A 773 -39.30 16.22 -32.17
C GLY A 773 -38.88 14.78 -32.47
N ALA A 774 -39.50 14.22 -33.53
CA ALA A 774 -39.30 12.83 -33.90
C ALA A 774 -37.82 12.47 -34.17
N ASP A 775 -37.10 13.37 -34.83
CA ASP A 775 -35.70 13.18 -35.21
C ASP A 775 -34.72 13.14 -34.01
N MET A 776 -35.13 13.69 -32.85
CA MET A 776 -34.37 13.67 -31.61
C MET A 776 -34.91 12.67 -30.59
N ALA A 777 -35.87 11.85 -30.97
CA ALA A 777 -36.54 10.94 -30.01
C ALA A 777 -35.66 9.78 -29.54
N SER A 778 -34.71 9.32 -30.36
CA SER A 778 -33.70 8.33 -30.00
C SER A 778 -32.58 8.92 -29.17
N GLY A 779 -32.33 10.22 -29.29
CA GLY A 779 -31.16 10.89 -28.75
C GLY A 779 -29.95 10.74 -29.66
N ASP A 780 -29.05 11.72 -29.61
CA ASP A 780 -27.81 11.72 -30.38
C ASP A 780 -26.79 12.65 -29.73
N THR A 781 -25.52 12.48 -30.08
CA THR A 781 -24.40 13.31 -29.63
C THR A 781 -24.15 14.40 -30.68
N TYR A 782 -24.26 15.65 -30.26
CA TYR A 782 -24.01 16.83 -31.07
C TYR A 782 -22.67 17.44 -30.76
N SER A 783 -21.88 17.81 -31.79
CA SER A 783 -20.56 18.41 -31.62
C SER A 783 -20.45 19.66 -32.52
N TYR A 784 -19.95 20.74 -31.92
CA TYR A 784 -19.76 22.01 -32.61
C TYR A 784 -18.40 22.59 -32.28
N ASP A 785 -17.61 22.85 -33.33
CA ASP A 785 -16.42 23.68 -33.23
C ASP A 785 -16.86 25.15 -33.31
N LEU A 786 -16.27 25.96 -32.42
CA LEU A 786 -16.56 27.39 -32.40
C LEU A 786 -15.67 28.14 -33.40
N PRO A 787 -16.23 29.04 -34.25
CA PRO A 787 -15.44 29.78 -35.24
C PRO A 787 -14.38 30.70 -34.63
N GLU A 788 -14.57 31.13 -33.40
CA GLU A 788 -13.64 31.86 -32.55
C GLU A 788 -13.70 31.32 -31.13
N LEU A 789 -12.60 31.49 -30.37
CA LEU A 789 -12.54 31.10 -28.97
C LEU A 789 -13.56 31.87 -28.14
N ALA A 790 -14.32 31.17 -27.29
CA ALA A 790 -15.38 31.73 -26.46
C ALA A 790 -15.01 31.76 -24.97
N ASP A 791 -15.54 32.71 -24.21
CA ASP A 791 -15.44 32.77 -22.75
C ASP A 791 -16.38 31.78 -22.07
N SER A 792 -17.52 31.50 -22.69
CA SER A 792 -18.51 30.54 -22.22
C SER A 792 -19.41 30.06 -23.37
N VAL A 793 -20.00 28.89 -23.17
CA VAL A 793 -21.02 28.32 -24.07
C VAL A 793 -22.32 28.19 -23.31
N ARG A 794 -23.45 28.31 -23.99
CA ARG A 794 -24.78 28.14 -23.43
C ARG A 794 -25.66 27.31 -24.35
N LEU A 795 -26.30 26.28 -23.79
CA LEU A 795 -27.40 25.56 -24.40
C LEU A 795 -28.68 26.19 -23.84
N ASN A 796 -29.49 26.79 -24.67
CA ASN A 796 -30.60 27.63 -24.25
C ASN A 796 -31.87 27.31 -25.04
N VAL A 797 -32.99 27.11 -24.35
CA VAL A 797 -34.30 26.91 -25.00
C VAL A 797 -34.88 28.29 -25.44
N ILE A 798 -34.83 28.57 -26.73
CA ILE A 798 -35.24 29.88 -27.28
C ILE A 798 -36.68 29.92 -27.76
N GLN A 799 -37.27 28.78 -28.10
CA GLN A 799 -38.69 28.64 -28.48
C GLN A 799 -39.26 27.36 -27.92
N ARG A 800 -40.53 27.39 -27.49
CA ARG A 800 -41.19 26.21 -26.96
C ARG A 800 -42.69 26.39 -26.90
N THR A 801 -43.44 25.41 -27.43
CA THR A 801 -44.88 25.22 -27.22
C THR A 801 -45.17 23.96 -26.42
N SER A 802 -44.35 22.92 -26.52
CA SER A 802 -44.50 21.68 -25.74
C SER A 802 -43.13 20.93 -25.60
N GLY A 803 -43.07 19.98 -24.66
CA GLY A 803 -41.94 19.05 -24.51
C GLY A 803 -40.77 19.63 -23.73
N ALA A 804 -39.64 18.96 -23.80
CA ALA A 804 -38.38 19.34 -23.14
C ALA A 804 -37.19 18.74 -23.90
N PHE A 805 -36.02 19.35 -23.72
CA PHE A 805 -34.74 18.75 -24.05
C PHE A 805 -34.13 18.09 -22.81
N TYR A 806 -33.46 16.98 -23.00
CA TYR A 806 -32.71 16.25 -22.03
C TYR A 806 -31.26 16.24 -22.49
N ILE A 807 -30.39 16.81 -21.69
CA ILE A 807 -28.96 17.05 -22.00
C ILE A 807 -28.10 16.20 -21.06
N ASP A 808 -27.08 15.59 -21.64
CA ASP A 808 -26.11 14.77 -20.89
C ASP A 808 -24.71 14.86 -21.53
N ASP A 809 -23.70 14.28 -20.85
CA ASP A 809 -22.31 14.12 -21.33
C ASP A 809 -21.72 15.35 -22.00
N VAL A 810 -21.78 16.51 -21.34
CA VAL A 810 -21.30 17.76 -21.92
C VAL A 810 -19.78 17.85 -21.81
N LEU A 811 -19.12 17.88 -22.96
CA LEU A 811 -17.68 18.05 -23.11
C LEU A 811 -17.33 19.39 -23.76
N LEU A 812 -16.34 20.06 -23.21
CA LEU A 812 -15.79 21.31 -23.75
C LEU A 812 -14.35 21.11 -24.21
N GLY A 813 -14.02 21.53 -25.40
CA GLY A 813 -12.64 21.74 -25.81
C GLY A 813 -12.13 23.06 -25.23
N CYS A 814 -11.20 23.02 -24.29
CA CYS A 814 -10.70 24.20 -23.56
C CYS A 814 -9.26 24.52 -23.93
N ASN A 815 -9.02 25.71 -24.47
CA ASN A 815 -7.68 26.20 -24.82
C ASN A 815 -7.09 26.97 -23.63
N ALA A 816 -6.02 26.47 -23.06
CA ALA A 816 -5.37 27.08 -21.91
C ALA A 816 -4.70 28.41 -22.26
N LEU A 817 -4.79 29.40 -21.35
CA LEU A 817 -3.94 30.58 -21.41
C LEU A 817 -2.52 30.20 -21.03
N ILE A 818 -1.57 30.37 -21.93
CA ILE A 818 -0.16 30.06 -21.71
C ILE A 818 0.68 31.32 -21.73
N HIS A 819 1.79 31.28 -21.00
CA HIS A 819 2.79 32.33 -20.91
C HIS A 819 3.96 31.99 -21.84
N GLU A 820 3.96 32.48 -23.04
CA GLU A 820 5.07 32.29 -23.98
C GLU A 820 6.26 33.19 -23.61
N PRO A 821 7.46 32.67 -23.38
CA PRO A 821 8.62 33.47 -23.03
C PRO A 821 8.98 34.47 -24.15
N VAL A 822 9.10 35.75 -23.81
CA VAL A 822 9.69 36.74 -24.73
C VAL A 822 11.21 36.64 -24.61
N ALA A 823 11.89 35.99 -25.58
CA ALA A 823 13.29 35.60 -25.49
C ALA A 823 14.24 36.76 -25.10
N ALA A 824 13.98 37.97 -25.56
CA ALA A 824 14.78 39.16 -25.25
C ALA A 824 14.66 39.59 -23.77
N TYR A 825 13.69 39.14 -23.03
CA TYR A 825 13.36 39.60 -21.68
C TYR A 825 13.12 38.46 -20.70
N GLN A 826 13.95 37.42 -20.77
CA GLN A 826 13.92 36.29 -19.84
C GLN A 826 15.02 36.46 -18.80
N LYS A 827 14.62 36.65 -17.52
CA LYS A 827 15.51 36.88 -16.37
C LYS A 827 16.58 37.96 -16.67
N THR A 828 16.15 39.05 -17.24
CA THR A 828 17.04 40.14 -17.65
C THR A 828 17.36 41.07 -16.50
N SER A 829 18.64 41.28 -16.19
CA SER A 829 19.09 42.24 -15.19
C SER A 829 18.78 43.70 -15.59
N THR A 830 18.39 44.49 -14.61
CA THR A 830 18.17 45.91 -14.80
C THR A 830 19.35 46.79 -14.42
N ASN A 831 20.49 46.15 -13.99
CA ASN A 831 21.68 46.80 -13.48
C ASN A 831 21.38 47.76 -12.28
N GLY A 832 20.59 47.24 -11.36
CA GLY A 832 20.20 47.97 -10.10
C GLY A 832 19.13 49.05 -10.29
N LYS A 833 18.62 49.26 -11.51
CA LYS A 833 17.58 50.27 -11.78
C LYS A 833 16.19 49.76 -11.38
N THR A 834 15.37 50.63 -10.87
CA THR A 834 13.94 50.36 -10.50
C THR A 834 12.97 50.72 -11.61
N GLU A 835 13.46 50.79 -12.82
CA GLU A 835 12.69 50.92 -14.04
C GLU A 835 13.36 50.18 -15.21
N PHE A 836 12.55 49.73 -16.19
CA PHE A 836 13.05 49.02 -17.35
C PHE A 836 12.15 49.32 -18.59
N VAL A 837 12.79 49.47 -19.74
CA VAL A 837 12.11 49.77 -21.00
C VAL A 837 12.02 48.49 -21.85
N PHE A 838 10.82 48.06 -22.18
CA PHE A 838 10.54 46.98 -23.10
C PHE A 838 10.21 47.56 -24.48
N SER A 839 10.84 47.03 -25.52
CA SER A 839 10.67 47.51 -26.91
C SER A 839 10.63 46.29 -27.87
N GLY A 840 10.21 46.54 -29.11
CA GLY A 840 10.11 45.50 -30.14
C GLY A 840 8.99 44.50 -29.88
N LEU A 841 7.99 44.87 -29.08
CA LEU A 841 6.81 44.04 -28.79
C LEU A 841 5.76 44.18 -29.89
N GLU A 842 4.92 43.18 -30.04
CA GLU A 842 3.81 43.18 -30.99
C GLU A 842 2.69 44.14 -30.49
N THR A 843 2.16 44.94 -31.39
CA THR A 843 1.02 45.84 -31.13
C THR A 843 -0.22 44.98 -30.84
N ASP A 844 -1.01 45.38 -29.85
CA ASP A 844 -2.27 44.75 -29.42
C ASP A 844 -2.11 43.32 -28.87
N ALA A 845 -0.90 42.78 -28.72
CA ALA A 845 -0.63 41.58 -27.96
C ALA A 845 -0.54 41.86 -26.48
N THR A 846 -1.02 40.95 -25.63
CA THR A 846 -1.02 41.11 -24.17
C THR A 846 0.20 40.44 -23.57
N TYR A 847 0.84 41.12 -22.64
CA TYR A 847 2.04 40.62 -21.96
C TYR A 847 1.88 40.62 -20.45
N ALA A 848 2.51 39.64 -19.80
CA ALA A 848 2.62 39.51 -18.36
C ALA A 848 4.07 39.73 -17.92
N LEU A 849 4.30 40.73 -17.09
CA LEU A 849 5.60 41.07 -16.53
C LEU A 849 5.65 40.65 -15.05
N VAL A 850 6.72 40.01 -14.67
CA VAL A 850 7.11 39.82 -13.26
C VAL A 850 8.49 40.41 -13.00
N VAL A 851 8.71 40.92 -11.80
CA VAL A 851 9.97 41.50 -11.35
C VAL A 851 10.41 40.81 -10.07
N ASN A 852 11.65 40.33 -10.04
CA ASN A 852 12.31 39.79 -8.86
C ASN A 852 13.40 40.80 -8.42
N ALA A 853 13.55 41.04 -7.14
CA ALA A 853 14.76 41.66 -6.61
C ALA A 853 15.87 40.59 -6.53
N SER A 854 17.13 41.02 -6.68
CA SER A 854 18.30 40.17 -6.54
C SER A 854 19.22 40.71 -5.49
N LYS A 855 19.84 39.80 -4.73
CA LYS A 855 20.88 40.09 -3.73
C LYS A 855 21.97 39.05 -3.86
N LYS A 856 23.14 39.45 -4.36
CA LYS A 856 24.28 38.51 -4.60
C LYS A 856 23.89 37.27 -5.41
N GLY A 857 22.95 37.44 -6.36
CA GLY A 857 22.45 36.38 -7.20
C GLY A 857 21.27 35.58 -6.64
N GLU A 858 20.95 35.71 -5.36
CA GLU A 858 19.71 35.15 -4.80
C GLU A 858 18.52 36.01 -5.23
N LEU A 859 17.46 35.36 -5.73
CA LEU A 859 16.25 36.05 -6.18
C LEU A 859 15.18 36.05 -5.09
N SER A 860 14.47 37.18 -4.97
CA SER A 860 13.23 37.28 -4.21
C SER A 860 12.08 36.51 -4.89
N TYR A 861 10.93 36.39 -4.22
CA TYR A 861 9.71 36.01 -4.92
C TYR A 861 9.41 37.00 -6.05
N SER A 862 8.76 36.50 -7.10
CA SER A 862 8.26 37.32 -8.18
C SER A 862 7.21 38.34 -7.65
N SER A 863 7.21 39.51 -8.20
CA SER A 863 6.12 40.46 -7.99
C SER A 863 4.78 39.86 -8.44
N LYS A 864 3.68 40.53 -8.11
CA LYS A 864 2.43 40.30 -8.85
C LYS A 864 2.67 40.58 -10.32
N GLU A 865 2.01 39.79 -11.18
CA GLU A 865 2.07 40.04 -12.61
C GLU A 865 1.49 41.42 -12.95
N LEU A 866 2.20 42.16 -13.77
CA LEU A 866 1.69 43.35 -14.42
C LEU A 866 1.26 42.97 -15.84
N ILE A 867 -0.03 43.10 -16.13
CA ILE A 867 -0.57 42.82 -17.47
C ILE A 867 -0.57 44.11 -18.27
N VAL A 868 0.08 44.11 -19.45
CA VAL A 868 0.21 45.29 -20.33
C VAL A 868 -0.05 44.89 -21.78
N THR A 869 -0.80 45.73 -22.49
CA THR A 869 -1.05 45.59 -23.93
C THR A 869 -0.53 46.82 -24.66
N PRO A 870 0.62 46.77 -25.38
CA PRO A 870 1.07 47.84 -26.27
C PRO A 870 0.01 48.10 -27.35
N ALA A 871 -0.46 49.35 -27.49
CA ALA A 871 -1.57 49.69 -28.35
C ALA A 871 -1.30 50.92 -29.21
N SER A 872 -1.99 51.05 -30.34
CA SER A 872 -1.82 52.12 -31.30
C SER A 872 -2.37 53.44 -30.84
N SER A 873 -3.21 53.52 -29.81
CA SER A 873 -3.81 54.76 -29.30
C SER A 873 -3.10 55.28 -28.05
N THR A 874 -2.83 56.57 -27.98
CA THR A 874 -2.19 57.27 -26.89
C THR A 874 -3.13 57.50 -25.69
N GLY A 875 -3.79 56.44 -25.23
CA GLY A 875 -4.60 56.49 -24.00
C GLY A 875 -3.94 55.64 -22.94
N ILE A 876 -3.57 56.25 -21.82
CA ILE A 876 -3.06 55.53 -20.63
C ILE A 876 -4.23 54.66 -20.11
N SER A 877 -4.25 53.39 -20.46
CA SER A 877 -5.09 52.39 -19.78
C SER A 877 -4.20 51.46 -18.95
N SER A 878 -3.74 51.99 -17.82
CA SER A 878 -3.29 51.10 -16.73
C SER A 878 -4.53 50.48 -16.14
N VAL A 879 -4.81 49.24 -16.49
CA VAL A 879 -5.78 48.43 -15.75
C VAL A 879 -5.04 47.93 -14.48
N THR A 880 -4.84 48.88 -13.54
CA THR A 880 -4.77 48.48 -12.15
C THR A 880 -6.15 47.91 -11.82
N ALA A 881 -6.24 46.61 -11.53
CA ALA A 881 -7.42 46.08 -10.90
C ALA A 881 -7.54 46.70 -9.51
N THR A 882 -8.09 47.93 -9.48
CA THR A 882 -8.53 48.58 -8.25
C THR A 882 -9.79 47.84 -7.82
N PRO A 883 -9.81 47.19 -6.64
CA PRO A 883 -11.05 46.62 -6.15
C PRO A 883 -12.05 47.75 -6.03
N SER A 884 -13.16 47.65 -6.75
CA SER A 884 -14.31 48.56 -6.61
C SER A 884 -14.66 48.69 -5.11
N ARG A 885 -14.41 49.84 -4.53
CA ARG A 885 -14.66 50.14 -3.11
C ARG A 885 -16.12 50.43 -2.78
N ASN A 886 -17.06 50.04 -3.61
CA ASN A 886 -18.49 50.26 -3.37
C ASN A 886 -19.22 48.94 -3.08
N GLY A 887 -18.94 48.34 -1.93
CA GLY A 887 -19.70 47.24 -1.35
C GLY A 887 -19.66 47.34 0.18
N GLN A 888 -20.82 47.20 0.81
CA GLN A 888 -20.92 47.16 2.29
C GLN A 888 -20.09 46.01 2.84
N LYS A 889 -19.15 46.28 3.74
CA LYS A 889 -18.33 45.26 4.38
C LYS A 889 -19.21 44.36 5.22
N ARG A 890 -19.11 43.05 5.00
CA ARG A 890 -19.74 42.00 5.84
C ARG A 890 -18.63 41.21 6.51
N PHE A 891 -18.73 40.99 7.81
CA PHE A 891 -17.75 40.29 8.60
C PHE A 891 -18.31 38.93 9.00
N TYR A 892 -17.45 37.92 9.00
CA TYR A 892 -17.78 36.55 9.40
C TYR A 892 -16.71 36.02 10.35
N ASP A 893 -17.09 35.25 11.36
CA ASP A 893 -16.14 34.50 12.17
C ASP A 893 -15.59 33.28 11.39
N LEU A 894 -14.66 32.55 11.97
CA LEU A 894 -14.05 31.38 11.30
C LEU A 894 -15.06 30.20 11.11
N ASN A 895 -16.19 30.23 11.79
CA ASN A 895 -17.27 29.25 11.62
C ASN A 895 -18.31 29.69 10.56
N GLY A 896 -18.02 30.79 9.82
CA GLY A 896 -18.92 31.32 8.78
C GLY A 896 -20.12 32.08 9.28
N ARG A 897 -20.27 32.32 10.60
CA ARG A 897 -21.34 33.10 11.18
C ARG A 897 -21.11 34.60 10.94
N ARG A 898 -22.09 35.30 10.43
CA ARG A 898 -22.02 36.74 10.24
C ARG A 898 -21.99 37.49 11.59
N VAL A 899 -21.00 38.36 11.77
CA VAL A 899 -20.82 39.19 12.96
C VAL A 899 -20.86 40.67 12.61
N SER A 900 -21.35 41.52 13.50
CA SER A 900 -21.31 42.96 13.30
C SER A 900 -19.95 43.52 13.70
N ALA A 901 -19.53 44.65 13.12
CA ALA A 901 -18.27 45.27 13.44
C ALA A 901 -18.14 45.70 14.94
N LYS A 902 -19.27 45.85 15.63
CA LYS A 902 -19.34 46.15 17.06
C LYS A 902 -19.16 44.93 17.97
N GLU A 903 -19.47 43.75 17.48
CA GLU A 903 -19.40 42.48 18.21
C GLU A 903 -18.04 41.77 18.03
N MET A 904 -17.18 42.27 17.18
CA MET A 904 -15.86 41.68 16.93
C MET A 904 -14.94 41.91 18.13
N ARG A 905 -14.53 40.84 18.79
CA ARG A 905 -13.50 40.76 19.82
C ARG A 905 -12.13 40.51 19.17
N HIS A 906 -11.04 40.49 19.98
CA HIS A 906 -9.75 40.06 19.46
C HIS A 906 -9.85 38.68 18.83
N GLY A 907 -9.51 38.59 17.53
CA GLY A 907 -9.64 37.35 16.75
C GLY A 907 -9.51 37.56 15.25
N ILE A 908 -9.66 36.47 14.52
CA ILE A 908 -9.56 36.43 13.06
C ILE A 908 -10.96 36.44 12.46
N TYR A 909 -11.18 37.31 11.49
CA TYR A 909 -12.45 37.45 10.76
C TYR A 909 -12.25 37.45 9.26
N ILE A 910 -13.25 36.91 8.55
CA ILE A 910 -13.33 36.95 7.09
C ILE A 910 -14.19 38.15 6.71
N VAL A 911 -13.65 39.03 5.89
CA VAL A 911 -14.38 40.20 5.38
C VAL A 911 -14.76 39.96 3.94
N LYS A 912 -16.06 40.08 3.62
CA LYS A 912 -16.57 40.09 2.25
C LYS A 912 -17.00 41.53 1.91
N GLN A 913 -16.40 42.11 0.86
CA GLN A 913 -16.75 43.43 0.34
C GLN A 913 -16.89 43.38 -1.19
N GLY A 914 -18.11 43.43 -1.68
CA GLY A 914 -18.40 43.12 -3.09
C GLY A 914 -17.97 41.69 -3.44
N ASN A 915 -17.18 41.53 -4.47
CA ASN A 915 -16.60 40.23 -4.90
C ASN A 915 -15.30 39.89 -4.21
N SER A 916 -14.78 40.73 -3.34
CA SER A 916 -13.52 40.52 -2.63
C SER A 916 -13.78 39.87 -1.28
N VAL A 917 -12.97 38.85 -0.95
CA VAL A 917 -12.97 38.18 0.35
C VAL A 917 -11.55 38.23 0.88
N TYR A 918 -11.36 38.76 2.10
CA TYR A 918 -10.05 38.84 2.73
C TYR A 918 -10.16 38.65 4.24
N LYS A 919 -9.07 38.34 4.86
CA LYS A 919 -8.95 38.07 6.28
C LYS A 919 -8.47 39.33 7.01
N ILE A 920 -9.06 39.60 8.15
CA ILE A 920 -8.55 40.61 9.10
C ILE A 920 -8.31 39.98 10.44
N VAL A 921 -7.34 40.56 11.18
CA VAL A 921 -7.09 40.30 12.59
C VAL A 921 -7.48 41.54 13.35
N ARG A 922 -8.25 41.42 14.40
CA ARG A 922 -8.66 42.52 15.24
C ARG A 922 -8.21 42.30 16.68
#